data_a6e5017e24871158811e03c4a6261be6
#
_entry.id   a6e5017e24871158811e03c4a6261be6
#
_cell.length_a   1.000
_cell.length_b   1.000
_cell.length_c   1.000
_cell.angle_alpha   90.00
_cell.angle_beta   90.00
_cell.angle_gamma   90.00
#
_symmetry.space_group_name_H-M   'P 1'
#
loop_
_entity.id
_entity.type
_entity.pdbx_description
1 polymer ?
#
loop_
_entity_poly.entity_id
_entity_poly.type
_entity_poly.pdbx_seq_one_letter_code
_entity_poly.pdbx_strand_id
1 'polypeptide(L)'
;MLSLQEFVQNRYNKTIAECSNEELYLALLNYSKLASSKKPVNTGKKKVYYISAEFLIGKLLSNNLINLGLYDDVKKELAAAGKDLIEVEEVELEPSLGNGGLGRLAACFIDSIATLGLNGDGVGLNYHFGLFQQVLKNNQQETIPNAWLTEQNWLVRSSRSYQVPFAHFTLTSTLYDIDVPGYKTETKNRLRLFDLDSVDSSIIKDGINFDKTDIARNLTLFLYPDDSDRQGELLRIFQQYFMVSNGAQLIIEEAIEKGSNLHDLADYAVVQINDTHPSMVIPELIRLLTARGIELDEAISIVRSMTAYTNHTILAEALEKWPLEFLQEVVPHLVPIIEELDRRVKAEVKDPAVQIIDESGRVHMAHMDIHYGYSVNGVAALHTEILKNSELKAFYDLYPEKFNNKTNGITFRRWLMHANPSLSHYLDEILGEGWHHEADELEKLLSYEDKAAVKEKLESIKAHNKRKLARHLKEHQGVEINPNSIFDIQIKRLHEYKRQQMNALYVIHKYLDIKAGNIPARPITIFFGGKAAPAYTIAQDIIHLILCMSEVIANDPAVAPHLQVVMVENYNVTAASFLIPSCDISEQISLASKEASGTGNMKFMLNGALTLGTMDGANVEIAELVGDENIYIFGEDSETVIDLYAKAAYKSSEYYAREAIKPLVDFIVSDAVLAAGNKERLERLYNELINKDWFMTLLDLEDYIKVKEQMLADYEDRDAWLDKVIVNIAKAGFFSSDRTIAQYNEDIWHLN
;
A
#
# COMPACT_ATOMS: atom_id res chain seq x y z
N MET A 1 13.70 7.24 -32.24
CA MET A 1 12.25 6.93 -32.23
C MET A 1 11.55 8.04 -32.99
N LEU A 2 10.38 7.78 -33.63
CA LEU A 2 9.59 8.84 -34.27
C LEU A 2 9.20 9.89 -33.21
N SER A 3 9.01 11.15 -33.63
CA SER A 3 8.38 12.14 -32.74
C SER A 3 6.93 11.75 -32.45
N LEU A 4 6.33 12.29 -31.42
CA LEU A 4 4.93 12.02 -31.10
C LEU A 4 4.01 12.44 -32.28
N GLN A 5 4.27 13.60 -32.89
CA GLN A 5 3.52 14.08 -34.06
C GLN A 5 3.60 13.08 -35.22
N GLU A 6 4.77 12.56 -35.55
CA GLU A 6 4.93 11.56 -36.62
C GLU A 6 4.20 10.26 -36.25
N PHE A 7 4.25 9.84 -34.99
CA PHE A 7 3.57 8.64 -34.52
C PHE A 7 2.05 8.77 -34.63
N VAL A 8 1.49 9.91 -34.22
CA VAL A 8 0.06 10.22 -34.30
C VAL A 8 -0.40 10.32 -35.77
N GLN A 9 0.40 10.99 -36.61
CA GLN A 9 0.12 11.09 -38.03
C GLN A 9 0.06 9.72 -38.72
N ASN A 10 1.02 8.85 -38.39
CA ASN A 10 1.05 7.50 -38.96
C ASN A 10 -0.14 6.63 -38.48
N ARG A 11 -0.61 6.86 -37.26
CA ARG A 11 -1.68 6.04 -36.66
C ARG A 11 -3.09 6.48 -37.06
N TYR A 12 -3.33 7.79 -37.11
CA TYR A 12 -4.68 8.34 -37.28
C TYR A 12 -4.84 9.20 -38.54
N ASN A 13 -3.75 9.47 -39.25
CA ASN A 13 -3.72 10.45 -40.35
C ASN A 13 -4.25 11.85 -39.91
N LYS A 14 -3.90 12.23 -38.67
CA LYS A 14 -4.26 13.49 -38.01
C LYS A 14 -3.03 14.16 -37.40
N THR A 15 -3.15 15.45 -37.16
CA THR A 15 -2.20 16.15 -36.29
C THR A 15 -2.59 15.94 -34.80
N ILE A 16 -1.68 16.22 -33.89
CA ILE A 16 -1.96 16.18 -32.44
C ILE A 16 -3.17 17.09 -32.11
N ALA A 17 -3.22 18.29 -32.68
CA ALA A 17 -4.30 19.26 -32.43
C ALA A 17 -5.68 18.74 -32.85
N GLU A 18 -5.74 17.91 -33.88
CA GLU A 18 -7.01 17.34 -34.41
C GLU A 18 -7.51 16.11 -33.64
N CYS A 19 -6.66 15.54 -32.78
CA CYS A 19 -7.02 14.35 -32.02
C CYS A 19 -7.85 14.70 -30.77
N SER A 20 -8.74 13.79 -30.38
CA SER A 20 -9.37 13.82 -29.06
C SER A 20 -8.37 13.36 -27.95
N ASN A 21 -8.71 13.62 -26.69
CA ASN A 21 -7.89 13.16 -25.57
C ASN A 21 -7.82 11.62 -25.53
N GLU A 22 -8.89 10.93 -25.91
CA GLU A 22 -8.94 9.46 -26.01
C GLU A 22 -7.98 8.94 -27.09
N GLU A 23 -7.98 9.56 -28.27
CA GLU A 23 -7.05 9.22 -29.36
C GLU A 23 -5.60 9.48 -28.94
N LEU A 24 -5.35 10.60 -28.27
CA LEU A 24 -4.00 10.94 -27.76
C LEU A 24 -3.54 9.96 -26.66
N TYR A 25 -4.44 9.60 -25.75
CA TYR A 25 -4.11 8.60 -24.73
C TYR A 25 -3.72 7.26 -25.35
N LEU A 26 -4.50 6.73 -26.29
CA LEU A 26 -4.20 5.49 -26.99
C LEU A 26 -2.92 5.57 -27.81
N ALA A 27 -2.65 6.71 -28.43
CA ALA A 27 -1.38 6.95 -29.12
C ALA A 27 -0.20 6.90 -28.14
N LEU A 28 -0.30 7.62 -27.00
CA LEU A 28 0.76 7.66 -25.98
C LEU A 28 0.95 6.32 -25.28
N LEU A 29 -0.12 5.57 -25.01
CA LEU A 29 -0.06 4.20 -24.50
C LEU A 29 0.82 3.34 -25.44
N ASN A 30 0.52 3.33 -26.74
CA ASN A 30 1.25 2.53 -27.71
C ASN A 30 2.66 3.07 -27.97
N TYR A 31 2.84 4.38 -27.94
CA TYR A 31 4.16 5.01 -28.05
C TYR A 31 5.07 4.61 -26.89
N SER A 32 4.57 4.63 -25.65
CA SER A 32 5.29 4.20 -24.47
C SER A 32 5.60 2.70 -24.50
N LYS A 33 4.63 1.87 -24.89
CA LYS A 33 4.84 0.41 -25.03
C LYS A 33 5.88 0.10 -26.09
N LEU A 34 5.89 0.82 -27.22
CA LEU A 34 6.90 0.66 -28.28
C LEU A 34 8.29 1.07 -27.78
N ALA A 35 8.40 2.18 -27.07
CA ALA A 35 9.66 2.63 -26.49
C ALA A 35 10.21 1.61 -25.50
N SER A 36 9.38 1.09 -24.62
CA SER A 36 9.74 0.09 -23.63
C SER A 36 10.09 -1.26 -24.28
N SER A 37 9.37 -1.68 -25.32
CA SER A 37 9.61 -2.96 -26.00
C SER A 37 11.00 -3.06 -26.62
N LYS A 38 11.61 -1.93 -26.97
CA LYS A 38 12.97 -1.89 -27.54
C LYS A 38 14.06 -2.05 -26.49
N LYS A 39 13.75 -1.89 -25.22
CA LYS A 39 14.73 -2.05 -24.14
C LYS A 39 14.89 -3.54 -23.81
N PRO A 40 16.13 -4.05 -23.69
CA PRO A 40 16.34 -5.40 -23.21
C PRO A 40 15.95 -5.53 -21.73
N VAL A 41 15.57 -6.73 -21.33
CA VAL A 41 15.39 -7.03 -19.90
C VAL A 41 16.75 -7.07 -19.19
N ASN A 42 16.78 -6.71 -17.92
CA ASN A 42 17.98 -6.88 -17.11
C ASN A 42 18.38 -8.35 -17.09
N THR A 43 19.66 -8.59 -17.14
CA THR A 43 20.23 -9.95 -17.20
C THR A 43 21.19 -10.18 -16.04
N GLY A 44 21.40 -11.43 -15.73
CA GLY A 44 22.30 -11.93 -14.69
C GLY A 44 22.10 -13.42 -14.54
N LYS A 45 23.04 -14.12 -13.91
CA LYS A 45 22.84 -15.54 -13.61
C LYS A 45 21.67 -15.73 -12.66
N LYS A 46 21.67 -14.98 -11.56
CA LYS A 46 20.63 -15.03 -10.52
C LYS A 46 19.55 -13.97 -10.77
N LYS A 47 18.31 -14.33 -10.49
CA LYS A 47 17.14 -13.46 -10.65
C LYS A 47 16.28 -13.49 -9.38
N VAL A 48 15.80 -12.33 -8.95
CA VAL A 48 14.80 -12.25 -7.90
C VAL A 48 13.39 -12.32 -8.49
N TYR A 49 12.55 -13.13 -7.86
CA TYR A 49 11.12 -13.21 -8.13
C TYR A 49 10.40 -12.66 -6.90
N TYR A 50 9.87 -11.45 -7.05
CA TYR A 50 9.13 -10.78 -5.99
C TYR A 50 7.66 -11.17 -6.10
N ILE A 51 7.24 -12.16 -5.29
CA ILE A 51 5.88 -12.71 -5.35
C ILE A 51 4.99 -11.99 -4.33
N SER A 52 3.93 -11.38 -4.82
CA SER A 52 3.01 -10.61 -3.99
C SER A 52 1.57 -10.80 -4.47
N ALA A 53 0.63 -10.86 -3.52
CA ALA A 53 -0.80 -10.88 -3.82
C ALA A 53 -1.28 -9.59 -4.48
N GLU A 54 -0.57 -8.47 -4.24
CA GLU A 54 -0.96 -7.14 -4.70
C GLU A 54 0.18 -6.41 -5.37
N PHE A 55 -0.15 -5.67 -6.44
CA PHE A 55 0.72 -4.67 -7.05
C PHE A 55 -0.11 -3.43 -7.37
N LEU A 56 -0.14 -2.47 -6.47
CA LEU A 56 -0.90 -1.23 -6.64
C LEU A 56 -0.09 -0.24 -7.48
N ILE A 57 -0.02 -0.51 -8.77
CA ILE A 57 0.84 0.22 -9.70
C ILE A 57 0.35 1.62 -10.05
N GLY A 58 -0.94 1.90 -9.91
CA GLY A 58 -1.52 3.18 -10.31
C GLY A 58 -1.54 3.38 -11.83
N LYS A 59 -1.95 4.55 -12.28
CA LYS A 59 -1.86 4.92 -13.70
C LYS A 59 -0.40 4.91 -14.14
N LEU A 60 -0.15 4.39 -15.35
CA LEU A 60 1.21 4.14 -15.83
C LEU A 60 1.71 5.14 -16.87
N LEU A 61 0.82 5.91 -17.53
CA LEU A 61 1.25 6.74 -18.66
C LEU A 61 2.40 7.69 -18.26
N SER A 62 2.16 8.63 -17.37
CA SER A 62 3.22 9.58 -16.99
C SER A 62 4.35 8.94 -16.21
N ASN A 63 4.05 7.93 -15.38
CA ASN A 63 5.10 7.17 -14.69
C ASN A 63 6.10 6.55 -15.70
N ASN A 64 5.58 5.92 -16.75
CA ASN A 64 6.43 5.31 -17.77
C ASN A 64 7.11 6.36 -18.65
N LEU A 65 6.44 7.45 -18.99
CA LEU A 65 7.08 8.56 -19.72
C LEU A 65 8.25 9.17 -18.94
N ILE A 66 8.11 9.33 -17.61
CA ILE A 66 9.17 9.78 -16.72
C ILE A 66 10.34 8.80 -16.74
N ASN A 67 10.08 7.51 -16.52
CA ASN A 67 11.12 6.49 -16.49
C ASN A 67 11.82 6.30 -17.84
N LEU A 68 11.08 6.43 -18.93
CA LEU A 68 11.63 6.35 -20.29
C LEU A 68 12.40 7.63 -20.71
N GLY A 69 12.33 8.70 -19.90
CA GLY A 69 12.95 9.99 -20.23
C GLY A 69 12.23 10.77 -21.34
N LEU A 70 10.95 10.47 -21.56
CA LEU A 70 10.13 11.05 -22.64
C LEU A 70 9.12 12.09 -22.16
N TYR A 71 8.96 12.25 -20.85
CA TYR A 71 7.89 13.06 -20.27
C TYR A 71 7.91 14.51 -20.73
N ASP A 72 9.07 15.18 -20.64
CA ASP A 72 9.19 16.61 -20.97
C ASP A 72 8.96 16.87 -22.46
N ASP A 73 9.50 16.03 -23.33
CA ASP A 73 9.34 16.17 -24.78
C ASP A 73 7.88 15.96 -25.20
N VAL A 74 7.23 14.93 -24.67
CA VAL A 74 5.80 14.65 -24.91
C VAL A 74 4.95 15.82 -24.43
N LYS A 75 5.22 16.33 -23.22
CA LYS A 75 4.50 17.47 -22.65
C LYS A 75 4.63 18.72 -23.52
N LYS A 76 5.84 18.99 -24.03
CA LYS A 76 6.10 20.12 -24.93
C LYS A 76 5.38 19.98 -26.28
N GLU A 77 5.44 18.79 -26.90
CA GLU A 77 4.76 18.54 -28.18
C GLU A 77 3.23 18.70 -28.04
N LEU A 78 2.63 18.18 -26.96
CA LEU A 78 1.21 18.35 -26.68
C LEU A 78 0.85 19.82 -26.46
N ALA A 79 1.61 20.53 -25.63
CA ALA A 79 1.36 21.95 -25.35
C ALA A 79 1.49 22.83 -26.61
N ALA A 80 2.45 22.56 -27.50
CA ALA A 80 2.61 23.22 -28.77
C ALA A 80 1.41 23.06 -29.71
N ALA A 81 0.65 21.96 -29.53
CA ALA A 81 -0.57 21.65 -30.27
C ALA A 81 -1.86 22.05 -29.50
N GLY A 82 -1.71 22.77 -28.38
CA GLY A 82 -2.85 23.23 -27.56
C GLY A 82 -3.50 22.10 -26.74
N LYS A 83 -2.74 21.05 -26.41
CA LYS A 83 -3.22 19.91 -25.60
C LYS A 83 -2.49 19.87 -24.28
N ASP A 84 -3.16 19.36 -23.25
CA ASP A 84 -2.62 19.20 -21.91
C ASP A 84 -2.43 17.71 -21.59
N LEU A 85 -1.21 17.33 -21.22
CA LEU A 85 -0.91 15.94 -20.84
C LEU A 85 -1.75 15.48 -19.63
N ILE A 86 -2.02 16.38 -18.69
CA ILE A 86 -2.84 16.07 -17.50
C ILE A 86 -4.25 15.64 -17.91
N GLU A 87 -4.87 16.39 -18.88
CA GLU A 87 -6.19 16.03 -19.39
C GLU A 87 -6.17 14.73 -20.18
N VAL A 88 -5.09 14.44 -20.90
CA VAL A 88 -4.93 13.18 -21.62
C VAL A 88 -4.77 12.02 -20.65
N GLU A 89 -4.02 12.18 -19.55
CA GLU A 89 -3.88 11.16 -18.51
C GLU A 89 -5.21 10.79 -17.84
N GLU A 90 -6.15 11.70 -17.73
CA GLU A 90 -7.45 11.44 -17.13
C GLU A 90 -8.24 10.34 -17.84
N VAL A 91 -7.98 10.10 -19.12
CA VAL A 91 -8.60 9.02 -19.90
C VAL A 91 -8.19 7.64 -19.40
N GLU A 92 -6.98 7.51 -18.84
CA GLU A 92 -6.50 6.22 -18.33
C GLU A 92 -7.33 5.74 -17.15
N LEU A 93 -7.79 4.49 -17.23
CA LEU A 93 -8.38 3.80 -16.08
C LEU A 93 -7.24 3.27 -15.19
N GLU A 94 -7.27 3.61 -13.91
CA GLU A 94 -6.25 3.12 -12.98
C GLU A 94 -6.32 1.61 -12.85
N PRO A 95 -5.22 0.87 -13.10
CA PRO A 95 -5.18 -0.57 -12.87
C PRO A 95 -5.54 -0.94 -11.44
N SER A 96 -6.42 -1.92 -11.28
CA SER A 96 -6.93 -2.35 -9.97
C SER A 96 -6.32 -3.69 -9.58
N LEU A 97 -5.02 -3.69 -9.25
CA LEU A 97 -4.23 -4.87 -8.93
C LEU A 97 -3.76 -4.89 -7.46
N GLY A 98 -4.25 -3.99 -6.65
CA GLY A 98 -3.91 -3.87 -5.24
C GLY A 98 -4.86 -2.93 -4.51
N ASN A 99 -4.70 -2.83 -3.19
CA ASN A 99 -5.58 -2.02 -2.35
C ASN A 99 -4.85 -1.08 -1.41
N GLY A 100 -3.79 -1.52 -0.78
CA GLY A 100 -3.19 -0.78 0.31
C GLY A 100 -1.68 -0.69 0.27
N GLY A 101 -1.09 -0.49 1.46
CA GLY A 101 0.35 -0.30 1.64
C GLY A 101 1.21 -1.43 1.08
N LEU A 102 0.78 -2.68 1.27
CA LEU A 102 1.48 -3.86 0.75
C LEU A 102 1.63 -3.80 -0.78
N GLY A 103 0.54 -3.51 -1.49
CA GLY A 103 0.52 -3.46 -2.95
C GLY A 103 1.28 -2.27 -3.49
N ARG A 104 1.17 -1.10 -2.85
CA ARG A 104 1.94 0.09 -3.29
C ARG A 104 3.43 -0.09 -3.03
N LEU A 105 3.80 -0.71 -1.92
CA LEU A 105 5.19 -1.04 -1.65
C LEU A 105 5.78 -1.96 -2.73
N ALA A 106 5.06 -3.03 -3.07
CA ALA A 106 5.47 -3.94 -4.15
C ALA A 106 5.68 -3.19 -5.47
N ALA A 107 4.81 -2.26 -5.82
CA ALA A 107 4.94 -1.41 -6.99
C ALA A 107 6.19 -0.51 -6.94
N CYS A 108 6.47 0.11 -5.79
CA CYS A 108 7.70 0.89 -5.60
C CYS A 108 8.95 0.02 -5.73
N PHE A 109 8.91 -1.19 -5.22
CA PHE A 109 10.05 -2.10 -5.25
C PHE A 109 10.37 -2.59 -6.67
N ILE A 110 9.37 -2.96 -7.47
CA ILE A 110 9.65 -3.35 -8.87
C ILE A 110 10.18 -2.18 -9.69
N ASP A 111 9.74 -0.96 -9.44
CA ASP A 111 10.30 0.26 -10.05
C ASP A 111 11.78 0.43 -9.67
N SER A 112 12.11 0.28 -8.40
CA SER A 112 13.49 0.40 -7.91
C SER A 112 14.40 -0.75 -8.37
N ILE A 113 13.90 -1.99 -8.42
CA ILE A 113 14.65 -3.13 -8.96
C ILE A 113 15.07 -2.85 -10.41
N ALA A 114 14.15 -2.34 -11.23
CA ALA A 114 14.43 -1.97 -12.62
C ALA A 114 15.40 -0.78 -12.72
N THR A 115 15.20 0.24 -11.90
CA THR A 115 16.02 1.47 -11.90
C THR A 115 17.47 1.19 -11.50
N LEU A 116 17.68 0.27 -10.55
CA LEU A 116 19.03 -0.15 -10.14
C LEU A 116 19.68 -1.16 -11.10
N GLY A 117 19.01 -1.53 -12.19
CA GLY A 117 19.54 -2.46 -13.18
C GLY A 117 19.60 -3.91 -12.69
N LEU A 118 18.86 -4.26 -11.65
CA LEU A 118 18.85 -5.59 -11.06
C LEU A 118 17.93 -6.54 -11.84
N ASN A 119 18.37 -7.78 -12.00
CA ASN A 119 17.58 -8.82 -12.66
C ASN A 119 16.46 -9.32 -11.74
N GLY A 120 15.24 -8.85 -11.95
CA GLY A 120 14.11 -9.22 -11.11
C GLY A 120 12.76 -8.88 -11.70
N ASP A 121 11.79 -9.76 -11.46
CA ASP A 121 10.40 -9.56 -11.86
C ASP A 121 9.47 -9.59 -10.65
N GLY A 122 8.35 -8.84 -10.75
CA GLY A 122 7.20 -9.05 -9.90
C GLY A 122 6.36 -10.21 -10.43
N VAL A 123 5.76 -10.99 -9.54
CA VAL A 123 4.86 -12.10 -9.88
C VAL A 123 3.59 -12.00 -9.06
N GLY A 124 2.44 -12.01 -9.73
CA GLY A 124 1.13 -11.92 -9.09
C GLY A 124 0.00 -12.39 -10.00
N LEU A 125 -1.21 -11.97 -9.70
CA LEU A 125 -2.43 -12.30 -10.46
C LEU A 125 -3.01 -11.06 -11.14
N ASN A 126 -3.65 -11.28 -12.28
CA ASN A 126 -4.34 -10.23 -13.04
C ASN A 126 -5.81 -10.15 -12.62
N TYR A 127 -6.10 -9.41 -11.54
CA TYR A 127 -7.48 -9.23 -11.08
C TYR A 127 -8.25 -8.33 -12.05
N HIS A 128 -9.44 -8.78 -12.49
CA HIS A 128 -10.26 -8.03 -13.44
C HIS A 128 -10.94 -6.82 -12.82
N PHE A 129 -11.29 -6.88 -11.53
CA PHE A 129 -12.03 -5.85 -10.82
C PHE A 129 -11.39 -5.41 -9.50
N GLY A 130 -10.15 -5.82 -9.26
CA GLY A 130 -9.39 -5.47 -8.06
C GLY A 130 -10.10 -5.85 -6.76
N LEU A 131 -10.01 -4.97 -5.76
CA LEU A 131 -10.75 -5.14 -4.51
C LEU A 131 -12.24 -4.84 -4.72
N PHE A 132 -12.57 -3.64 -5.07
CA PHE A 132 -13.87 -3.09 -5.51
C PHE A 132 -13.72 -1.58 -5.73
N GLN A 133 -14.67 -0.99 -6.40
CA GLN A 133 -14.86 0.46 -6.41
C GLN A 133 -15.79 0.86 -5.25
N GLN A 134 -15.36 1.81 -4.45
CA GLN A 134 -16.17 2.38 -3.38
C GLN A 134 -17.08 3.48 -3.93
N VAL A 135 -18.37 3.38 -3.61
CA VAL A 135 -19.35 4.42 -3.88
C VAL A 135 -19.93 4.87 -2.54
N LEU A 136 -19.93 6.17 -2.29
CA LEU A 136 -20.49 6.75 -1.06
C LEU A 136 -21.92 7.21 -1.32
N LYS A 137 -22.88 6.56 -0.68
CA LYS A 137 -24.32 6.82 -0.87
C LYS A 137 -25.06 6.66 0.44
N ASN A 138 -25.96 7.59 0.76
CA ASN A 138 -26.73 7.59 2.01
C ASN A 138 -25.82 7.52 3.25
N ASN A 139 -24.70 8.23 3.23
CA ASN A 139 -23.68 8.22 4.27
C ASN A 139 -23.11 6.83 4.57
N GLN A 140 -23.02 5.96 3.56
CA GLN A 140 -22.50 4.60 3.67
C GLN A 140 -21.58 4.27 2.49
N GLN A 141 -20.71 3.30 2.70
CA GLN A 141 -19.95 2.69 1.61
C GLN A 141 -20.81 1.64 0.92
N GLU A 142 -20.95 1.77 -0.39
CA GLU A 142 -21.41 0.70 -1.27
C GLU A 142 -20.24 0.22 -2.13
N THR A 143 -20.34 -1.00 -2.66
CA THR A 143 -19.27 -1.64 -3.43
C THR A 143 -19.77 -2.08 -4.79
N ILE A 144 -18.99 -1.78 -5.83
CA ILE A 144 -19.22 -2.24 -7.19
C ILE A 144 -17.91 -2.77 -7.78
N PRO A 145 -17.94 -3.56 -8.88
CA PRO A 145 -16.72 -3.99 -9.55
C PRO A 145 -15.90 -2.79 -10.05
N ASN A 146 -14.60 -2.82 -9.84
CA ASN A 146 -13.69 -1.77 -10.29
C ASN A 146 -13.09 -2.14 -11.65
N ALA A 147 -13.84 -1.94 -12.73
CA ALA A 147 -13.42 -2.25 -14.09
C ALA A 147 -12.26 -1.35 -14.52
N TRP A 148 -11.19 -1.94 -15.06
CA TRP A 148 -10.04 -1.20 -15.58
C TRP A 148 -9.50 -1.77 -16.90
N LEU A 149 -9.84 -3.02 -17.23
CA LEU A 149 -9.42 -3.67 -18.46
C LEU A 149 -10.20 -3.15 -19.65
N THR A 150 -9.50 -2.59 -20.62
CA THR A 150 -10.03 -2.11 -21.90
C THR A 150 -9.39 -2.90 -23.04
N GLU A 151 -9.92 -2.75 -24.26
CA GLU A 151 -9.38 -3.45 -25.44
C GLU A 151 -7.89 -3.18 -25.64
N GLN A 152 -7.47 -1.93 -25.46
CA GLN A 152 -6.06 -1.54 -25.49
C GLN A 152 -5.65 -1.12 -24.08
N ASN A 153 -4.64 -1.80 -23.53
CA ASN A 153 -4.17 -1.58 -22.17
C ASN A 153 -2.66 -1.88 -22.06
N TRP A 154 -2.12 -1.81 -20.86
CA TRP A 154 -0.69 -2.03 -20.61
C TRP A 154 -0.25 -3.49 -20.71
N LEU A 155 -1.18 -4.45 -20.63
CA LEU A 155 -0.87 -5.88 -20.64
C LEU A 155 -0.38 -6.33 -22.01
N VAL A 156 0.62 -7.22 -22.01
CA VAL A 156 1.11 -7.92 -23.19
C VAL A 156 1.00 -9.42 -22.93
N ARG A 157 0.18 -10.12 -23.72
CA ARG A 157 0.01 -11.56 -23.57
C ARG A 157 1.31 -12.28 -23.90
N SER A 158 1.78 -13.12 -22.99
CA SER A 158 2.92 -14.00 -23.19
C SER A 158 2.49 -15.32 -23.83
N SER A 159 3.43 -16.01 -24.50
CA SER A 159 3.22 -17.38 -24.97
C SER A 159 3.34 -18.44 -23.85
N ARG A 160 3.82 -18.06 -22.67
CA ARG A 160 3.97 -18.98 -21.53
C ARG A 160 2.60 -19.31 -20.94
N SER A 161 2.41 -20.59 -20.63
CA SER A 161 1.17 -21.11 -20.04
C SER A 161 1.52 -22.34 -19.23
N TYR A 162 0.89 -22.49 -18.07
CA TYR A 162 1.15 -23.60 -17.16
C TYR A 162 -0.13 -24.30 -16.75
N GLN A 163 0.01 -25.60 -16.44
CA GLN A 163 -1.06 -26.39 -15.84
C GLN A 163 -0.94 -26.33 -14.32
N VAL A 164 -1.99 -25.90 -13.65
CA VAL A 164 -2.05 -25.81 -12.19
C VAL A 164 -3.04 -26.85 -11.66
N PRO A 165 -2.55 -27.91 -10.97
CA PRO A 165 -3.41 -28.97 -10.47
C PRO A 165 -4.06 -28.60 -9.16
N PHE A 166 -5.36 -28.89 -9.06
CA PHE A 166 -6.13 -28.86 -7.82
C PHE A 166 -6.71 -30.26 -7.54
N ALA A 167 -7.39 -30.45 -6.43
CA ALA A 167 -7.92 -31.75 -6.02
C ALA A 167 -8.80 -32.43 -7.10
N HIS A 168 -9.67 -31.67 -7.74
CA HIS A 168 -10.69 -32.21 -8.65
C HIS A 168 -10.58 -31.74 -10.10
N PHE A 169 -9.68 -30.83 -10.39
CA PHE A 169 -9.49 -30.27 -11.73
C PHE A 169 -8.10 -29.67 -11.89
N THR A 170 -7.73 -29.42 -13.11
CA THR A 170 -6.51 -28.69 -13.48
C THR A 170 -6.92 -27.45 -14.26
N LEU A 171 -6.32 -26.30 -13.95
CA LEU A 171 -6.55 -25.06 -14.68
C LEU A 171 -5.32 -24.71 -15.52
N THR A 172 -5.57 -24.25 -16.74
CA THR A 172 -4.53 -23.75 -17.63
C THR A 172 -4.41 -22.24 -17.50
N SER A 173 -3.24 -21.78 -17.09
CA SER A 173 -3.01 -20.35 -16.94
C SER A 173 -2.68 -19.66 -18.25
N THR A 174 -2.96 -18.34 -18.27
CA THR A 174 -2.40 -17.38 -19.22
C THR A 174 -1.52 -16.41 -18.46
N LEU A 175 -0.47 -15.91 -19.14
CA LEU A 175 0.44 -14.93 -18.54
C LEU A 175 0.35 -13.61 -19.30
N TYR A 176 0.17 -12.52 -18.56
CA TYR A 176 0.26 -11.16 -19.08
C TYR A 176 1.41 -10.44 -18.43
N ASP A 177 2.23 -9.79 -19.25
CA ASP A 177 3.35 -8.99 -18.77
C ASP A 177 3.01 -7.50 -18.86
N ILE A 178 3.48 -6.73 -17.87
CA ILE A 178 3.58 -5.28 -17.95
C ILE A 178 5.06 -4.93 -17.86
N ASP A 179 5.57 -4.18 -18.85
CA ASP A 179 6.94 -3.70 -18.82
C ASP A 179 7.16 -2.70 -17.70
N VAL A 180 8.28 -2.85 -16.99
CA VAL A 180 8.72 -1.94 -15.92
C VAL A 180 10.06 -1.34 -16.33
N PRO A 181 10.06 -0.20 -17.05
CA PRO A 181 11.31 0.46 -17.42
C PRO A 181 11.97 1.09 -16.20
N GLY A 182 13.28 0.98 -16.09
CA GLY A 182 14.05 1.70 -15.09
C GLY A 182 14.11 3.20 -15.41
N TYR A 183 14.30 4.04 -14.40
CA TYR A 183 14.38 5.48 -14.55
C TYR A 183 15.61 5.90 -15.37
N LYS A 184 15.38 6.38 -16.59
CA LYS A 184 16.41 6.79 -17.56
C LYS A 184 17.50 5.74 -17.76
N THR A 185 17.13 4.46 -17.72
CA THR A 185 18.03 3.32 -17.99
C THR A 185 17.83 2.77 -19.40
N GLU A 186 18.80 1.99 -19.88
CA GLU A 186 18.69 1.29 -21.18
C GLU A 186 17.99 -0.07 -21.07
N THR A 187 17.51 -0.43 -19.88
CA THR A 187 16.95 -1.76 -19.59
C THR A 187 15.58 -1.64 -18.92
N LYS A 188 14.91 -2.79 -18.80
CA LYS A 188 13.62 -2.94 -18.12
C LYS A 188 13.55 -4.25 -17.37
N ASN A 189 12.55 -4.38 -16.50
CA ASN A 189 12.07 -5.63 -15.95
C ASN A 189 10.59 -5.83 -16.33
N ARG A 190 9.91 -6.78 -15.72
CA ARG A 190 8.50 -7.08 -16.00
C ARG A 190 7.73 -7.36 -14.72
N LEU A 191 6.45 -6.99 -14.74
CA LEU A 191 5.46 -7.49 -13.82
C LEU A 191 4.71 -8.63 -14.51
N ARG A 192 4.80 -9.83 -13.92
CA ARG A 192 4.26 -11.06 -14.50
C ARG A 192 2.94 -11.40 -13.80
N LEU A 193 1.83 -11.26 -14.52
CA LEU A 193 0.48 -11.41 -13.99
C LEU A 193 -0.22 -12.62 -14.60
N PHE A 194 -0.51 -13.62 -13.78
CA PHE A 194 -1.22 -14.82 -14.21
C PHE A 194 -2.72 -14.65 -14.17
N ASP A 195 -3.41 -15.26 -15.11
CA ASP A 195 -4.85 -15.16 -15.33
C ASP A 195 -5.37 -16.47 -15.94
N LEU A 196 -6.69 -16.50 -16.19
CA LEU A 196 -7.40 -17.59 -16.86
C LEU A 196 -8.27 -17.04 -17.98
N ASP A 197 -8.28 -17.69 -19.13
CA ASP A 197 -9.19 -17.35 -20.23
C ASP A 197 -10.66 -17.70 -19.93
N SER A 198 -10.89 -18.57 -18.94
CA SER A 198 -12.24 -19.00 -18.51
C SER A 198 -12.95 -18.04 -17.56
N VAL A 199 -12.28 -17.00 -17.09
CA VAL A 199 -12.87 -16.03 -16.15
C VAL A 199 -14.04 -15.29 -16.83
N ASP A 200 -15.17 -15.20 -16.14
CA ASP A 200 -16.43 -14.69 -16.67
C ASP A 200 -17.06 -13.69 -15.70
N SER A 201 -17.04 -12.43 -16.08
CA SER A 201 -17.64 -11.34 -15.29
C SER A 201 -19.15 -11.38 -15.22
N SER A 202 -19.82 -12.11 -16.09
CA SER A 202 -21.28 -12.21 -16.12
C SER A 202 -21.87 -12.91 -14.90
N ILE A 203 -21.05 -13.64 -14.13
CA ILE A 203 -21.46 -14.31 -12.89
C ILE A 203 -21.58 -13.37 -11.69
N ILE A 204 -21.08 -12.14 -11.81
CA ILE A 204 -21.17 -11.13 -10.74
C ILE A 204 -22.61 -10.64 -10.63
N LYS A 205 -23.13 -10.62 -9.40
CA LYS A 205 -24.50 -10.18 -9.08
C LYS A 205 -24.49 -9.32 -7.83
N ASP A 206 -25.49 -8.45 -7.70
CA ASP A 206 -25.71 -7.65 -6.48
C ASP A 206 -24.43 -7.01 -5.91
N GLY A 207 -23.86 -6.10 -6.68
CA GLY A 207 -22.60 -5.44 -6.31
C GLY A 207 -21.38 -6.29 -6.70
N ILE A 208 -20.73 -6.92 -5.73
CA ILE A 208 -19.53 -7.74 -5.95
C ILE A 208 -19.72 -9.21 -5.59
N ASN A 209 -20.95 -9.67 -5.45
CA ASN A 209 -21.27 -11.05 -5.09
C ASN A 209 -21.23 -11.97 -6.32
N PHE A 210 -20.84 -13.21 -6.10
CA PHE A 210 -20.76 -14.25 -7.12
C PHE A 210 -20.73 -15.64 -6.47
N ASP A 211 -20.92 -16.69 -7.25
CA ASP A 211 -20.76 -18.09 -6.78
C ASP A 211 -19.27 -18.37 -6.53
N LYS A 212 -18.88 -18.46 -5.26
CA LYS A 212 -17.50 -18.71 -4.82
C LYS A 212 -16.99 -20.11 -5.12
N THR A 213 -17.87 -21.04 -5.54
CA THR A 213 -17.49 -22.43 -5.87
C THR A 213 -17.12 -22.61 -7.33
N ASP A 214 -17.45 -21.68 -8.20
CA ASP A 214 -17.17 -21.72 -9.63
C ASP A 214 -15.77 -21.18 -9.94
N ILE A 215 -14.75 -21.92 -9.52
CA ILE A 215 -13.35 -21.48 -9.54
C ILE A 215 -12.86 -21.10 -10.94
N ALA A 216 -13.18 -21.90 -11.95
CA ALA A 216 -12.75 -21.63 -13.33
C ALA A 216 -13.24 -20.28 -13.86
N ARG A 217 -14.40 -19.81 -13.38
CA ARG A 217 -14.98 -18.53 -13.80
C ARG A 217 -14.73 -17.37 -12.85
N ASN A 218 -14.37 -17.64 -11.58
CA ASN A 218 -14.26 -16.58 -10.59
C ASN A 218 -12.83 -16.26 -10.11
N LEU A 219 -11.84 -17.12 -10.41
CA LEU A 219 -10.55 -17.12 -9.69
C LEU A 219 -9.84 -15.77 -9.70
N THR A 220 -9.82 -15.06 -10.80
CA THR A 220 -9.15 -13.77 -10.96
C THR A 220 -10.11 -12.57 -11.10
N LEU A 221 -11.37 -12.72 -10.67
CA LEU A 221 -12.31 -11.59 -10.67
C LEU A 221 -11.88 -10.52 -9.67
N PHE A 222 -11.72 -10.90 -8.40
CA PHE A 222 -11.45 -9.96 -7.30
C PHE A 222 -10.24 -10.33 -6.46
N LEU A 223 -9.50 -9.31 -6.03
CA LEU A 223 -8.53 -9.38 -4.95
C LEU A 223 -9.29 -9.45 -3.61
N TYR A 224 -8.86 -10.33 -2.73
CA TYR A 224 -9.45 -10.51 -1.39
C TYR A 224 -10.98 -10.64 -1.42
N PRO A 225 -11.52 -11.68 -2.10
CA PRO A 225 -12.96 -11.93 -2.06
C PRO A 225 -13.42 -12.14 -0.62
N ASP A 226 -14.71 -11.91 -0.38
CA ASP A 226 -15.32 -12.09 0.94
C ASP A 226 -15.04 -13.50 1.50
N ASP A 227 -14.35 -13.54 2.64
CA ASP A 227 -13.95 -14.77 3.34
C ASP A 227 -14.67 -14.96 4.68
N SER A 228 -15.82 -14.32 4.83
CA SER A 228 -16.67 -14.46 6.01
C SER A 228 -17.31 -15.86 6.13
N ASP A 229 -17.31 -16.63 5.06
CA ASP A 229 -17.78 -18.00 5.00
C ASP A 229 -16.69 -18.99 4.56
N ARG A 230 -16.96 -20.31 4.73
CA ARG A 230 -16.03 -21.37 4.36
C ARG A 230 -15.64 -21.33 2.88
N GLN A 231 -16.56 -21.05 1.98
CA GLN A 231 -16.30 -21.02 0.54
C GLN A 231 -15.38 -19.86 0.16
N GLY A 232 -15.51 -18.72 0.82
CA GLY A 232 -14.60 -17.60 0.65
C GLY A 232 -13.18 -17.89 1.15
N GLU A 233 -13.05 -18.58 2.28
CA GLU A 233 -11.74 -19.02 2.79
C GLU A 233 -11.08 -20.01 1.82
N LEU A 234 -11.82 -20.98 1.29
CA LEU A 234 -11.32 -21.92 0.28
C LEU A 234 -10.89 -21.18 -1.00
N LEU A 235 -11.67 -20.19 -1.45
CA LEU A 235 -11.33 -19.41 -2.65
C LEU A 235 -9.99 -18.67 -2.47
N ARG A 236 -9.70 -18.15 -1.28
CA ARG A 236 -8.38 -17.55 -0.99
C ARG A 236 -7.25 -18.56 -1.17
N ILE A 237 -7.42 -19.78 -0.73
CA ILE A 237 -6.43 -20.85 -0.92
C ILE A 237 -6.26 -21.17 -2.42
N PHE A 238 -7.36 -21.26 -3.17
CA PHE A 238 -7.30 -21.44 -4.63
C PHE A 238 -6.49 -20.32 -5.30
N GLN A 239 -6.72 -19.06 -4.93
CA GLN A 239 -5.99 -17.93 -5.49
C GLN A 239 -4.51 -17.98 -5.13
N GLN A 240 -4.17 -18.20 -3.86
CA GLN A 240 -2.79 -18.26 -3.40
C GLN A 240 -2.02 -19.39 -4.08
N TYR A 241 -2.61 -20.58 -4.15
CA TYR A 241 -1.96 -21.72 -4.83
C TYR A 241 -1.78 -21.47 -6.32
N PHE A 242 -2.79 -20.94 -7.00
CA PHE A 242 -2.71 -20.60 -8.42
C PHE A 242 -1.55 -19.63 -8.68
N MET A 243 -1.41 -18.61 -7.85
CA MET A 243 -0.30 -17.64 -7.95
C MET A 243 1.07 -18.33 -7.78
N VAL A 244 1.25 -19.09 -6.71
CA VAL A 244 2.56 -19.68 -6.40
C VAL A 244 2.94 -20.84 -7.30
N SER A 245 1.98 -21.64 -7.75
CA SER A 245 2.26 -22.73 -8.68
C SER A 245 2.73 -22.19 -10.03
N ASN A 246 2.07 -21.18 -10.55
CA ASN A 246 2.50 -20.49 -11.76
C ASN A 246 3.88 -19.86 -11.59
N GLY A 247 4.10 -19.16 -10.47
CA GLY A 247 5.39 -18.56 -10.16
C GLY A 247 6.52 -19.59 -10.06
N ALA A 248 6.29 -20.68 -9.35
CA ALA A 248 7.27 -21.76 -9.20
C ALA A 248 7.61 -22.43 -10.55
N GLN A 249 6.61 -22.68 -11.40
CA GLN A 249 6.83 -23.25 -12.73
C GLN A 249 7.62 -22.28 -13.63
N LEU A 250 7.31 -20.99 -13.57
CA LEU A 250 8.08 -19.96 -14.28
C LEU A 250 9.54 -19.91 -13.83
N ILE A 251 9.80 -19.96 -12.53
CA ILE A 251 11.16 -19.97 -11.96
C ILE A 251 11.97 -21.13 -12.48
N ILE A 252 11.41 -22.34 -12.44
CA ILE A 252 12.08 -23.55 -12.91
C ILE A 252 12.34 -23.49 -14.41
N GLU A 253 11.36 -23.08 -15.22
CA GLU A 253 11.50 -22.97 -16.67
C GLU A 253 12.59 -21.95 -17.04
N GLU A 254 12.58 -20.77 -16.44
CA GLU A 254 13.59 -19.74 -16.73
C GLU A 254 14.99 -20.16 -16.26
N ALA A 255 15.10 -20.86 -15.13
CA ALA A 255 16.38 -21.40 -14.67
C ALA A 255 16.97 -22.44 -15.63
N ILE A 256 16.14 -23.37 -16.13
CA ILE A 256 16.54 -24.36 -17.12
C ILE A 256 17.00 -23.67 -18.41
N GLU A 257 16.27 -22.68 -18.90
CA GLU A 257 16.65 -21.91 -20.10
C GLU A 257 18.02 -21.24 -19.94
N LYS A 258 18.41 -20.88 -18.72
CA LYS A 258 19.72 -20.30 -18.41
C LYS A 258 20.83 -21.34 -18.17
N GLY A 259 20.50 -22.61 -18.18
CA GLY A 259 21.46 -23.70 -18.03
C GLY A 259 21.51 -24.37 -16.67
N SER A 260 20.55 -24.09 -15.76
CA SER A 260 20.43 -24.81 -14.49
C SER A 260 20.10 -26.30 -14.71
N ASN A 261 20.77 -27.16 -13.95
CA ASN A 261 20.40 -28.57 -13.84
C ASN A 261 19.42 -28.85 -12.70
N LEU A 262 18.89 -27.82 -12.07
CA LEU A 262 18.01 -27.76 -10.90
C LEU A 262 18.68 -28.10 -9.56
N HIS A 263 19.76 -28.88 -9.52
CA HIS A 263 20.58 -29.08 -8.32
C HIS A 263 21.22 -27.77 -7.84
N ASP A 264 21.44 -26.84 -8.76
CA ASP A 264 22.01 -25.53 -8.54
C ASP A 264 20.97 -24.39 -8.65
N LEU A 265 19.68 -24.70 -8.49
CA LEU A 265 18.58 -23.74 -8.68
C LEU A 265 18.77 -22.47 -7.82
N ALA A 266 19.28 -22.58 -6.61
CA ALA A 266 19.54 -21.45 -5.72
C ALA A 266 20.59 -20.46 -6.26
N ASP A 267 21.44 -20.88 -7.20
CA ASP A 267 22.37 -19.97 -7.90
C ASP A 267 21.69 -19.15 -9.00
N TYR A 268 20.49 -19.57 -9.44
CA TYR A 268 19.75 -18.94 -10.54
C TYR A 268 18.53 -18.14 -10.08
N ALA A 269 18.02 -18.41 -8.90
CA ALA A 269 16.78 -17.78 -8.42
C ALA A 269 16.77 -17.54 -6.93
N VAL A 270 16.23 -16.41 -6.53
CA VAL A 270 15.79 -16.12 -5.17
C VAL A 270 14.33 -15.70 -5.21
N VAL A 271 13.52 -16.20 -4.27
CA VAL A 271 12.12 -15.84 -4.12
C VAL A 271 11.99 -14.94 -2.91
N GLN A 272 11.49 -13.72 -3.10
CA GLN A 272 11.07 -12.86 -2.00
C GLN A 272 9.58 -13.07 -1.76
N ILE A 273 9.26 -13.66 -0.62
CA ILE A 273 7.89 -13.94 -0.18
C ILE A 273 7.35 -12.69 0.50
N ASN A 274 6.45 -11.97 -0.18
CA ASN A 274 5.88 -10.72 0.33
C ASN A 274 4.65 -10.99 1.18
N ASP A 275 4.83 -10.97 2.50
CA ASP A 275 3.87 -11.44 3.50
C ASP A 275 3.61 -12.96 3.36
N THR A 276 2.52 -13.49 3.91
CA THR A 276 2.25 -14.94 3.94
C THR A 276 1.46 -15.45 2.74
N HIS A 277 0.93 -14.57 1.89
CA HIS A 277 0.12 -14.97 0.74
C HIS A 277 0.86 -15.92 -0.21
N PRO A 278 2.18 -15.75 -0.48
CA PRO A 278 2.93 -16.66 -1.34
C PRO A 278 3.58 -17.86 -0.61
N SER A 279 3.31 -18.10 0.67
CA SER A 279 4.02 -19.11 1.48
C SER A 279 4.00 -20.52 0.87
N MET A 280 2.93 -20.90 0.18
CA MET A 280 2.84 -22.22 -0.47
C MET A 280 3.86 -22.41 -1.61
N VAL A 281 4.59 -21.38 -2.01
CA VAL A 281 5.70 -21.54 -2.97
C VAL A 281 6.76 -22.51 -2.44
N ILE A 282 6.94 -22.61 -1.14
CA ILE A 282 7.90 -23.51 -0.51
C ILE A 282 7.55 -24.98 -0.80
N PRO A 283 6.41 -25.51 -0.38
CA PRO A 283 6.04 -26.89 -0.69
C PRO A 283 5.85 -27.11 -2.20
N GLU A 284 5.41 -26.13 -2.95
CA GLU A 284 5.23 -26.27 -4.40
C GLU A 284 6.57 -26.42 -5.14
N LEU A 285 7.58 -25.63 -4.80
CA LEU A 285 8.93 -25.81 -5.36
C LEU A 285 9.51 -27.19 -5.01
N ILE A 286 9.34 -27.62 -3.76
CA ILE A 286 9.77 -28.96 -3.35
C ILE A 286 9.08 -30.04 -4.18
N ARG A 287 7.77 -29.93 -4.36
CA ARG A 287 6.98 -30.87 -5.18
C ARG A 287 7.50 -30.91 -6.62
N LEU A 288 7.70 -29.76 -7.23
CA LEU A 288 8.15 -29.66 -8.62
C LEU A 288 9.57 -30.18 -8.82
N LEU A 289 10.47 -29.96 -7.86
CA LEU A 289 11.83 -30.49 -7.89
C LEU A 289 11.84 -32.01 -7.73
N THR A 290 11.08 -32.56 -6.79
CA THR A 290 10.99 -34.01 -6.59
C THR A 290 10.36 -34.72 -7.78
N ALA A 291 9.36 -34.12 -8.42
CA ALA A 291 8.78 -34.64 -9.67
C ALA A 291 9.78 -34.67 -10.83
N ARG A 292 10.87 -33.92 -10.75
CA ARG A 292 11.97 -33.90 -11.74
C ARG A 292 13.18 -34.72 -11.32
N GLY A 293 13.04 -35.57 -10.32
CA GLY A 293 14.05 -36.51 -9.88
C GLY A 293 15.06 -35.99 -8.86
N ILE A 294 14.83 -34.80 -8.29
CA ILE A 294 15.64 -34.32 -7.15
C ILE A 294 15.16 -35.04 -5.89
N GLU A 295 16.08 -35.59 -5.12
CA GLU A 295 15.76 -36.24 -3.84
C GLU A 295 15.12 -35.23 -2.86
N LEU A 296 14.19 -35.71 -2.04
CA LEU A 296 13.41 -34.83 -1.15
C LEU A 296 14.28 -34.00 -0.21
N ASP A 297 15.31 -34.61 0.40
CA ASP A 297 16.22 -33.89 1.29
C ASP A 297 16.98 -32.77 0.58
N GLU A 298 17.41 -33.04 -0.66
CA GLU A 298 18.08 -32.05 -1.48
C GLU A 298 17.11 -30.95 -1.92
N ALA A 299 15.89 -31.31 -2.34
CA ALA A 299 14.86 -30.34 -2.72
C ALA A 299 14.53 -29.38 -1.57
N ILE A 300 14.39 -29.90 -0.36
CA ILE A 300 14.16 -29.07 0.85
C ILE A 300 15.34 -28.13 1.08
N SER A 301 16.59 -28.62 0.96
CA SER A 301 17.79 -27.81 1.11
C SER A 301 17.90 -26.69 0.08
N ILE A 302 17.59 -27.00 -1.19
CA ILE A 302 17.57 -26.01 -2.28
C ILE A 302 16.57 -24.90 -1.98
N VAL A 303 15.34 -25.25 -1.65
CA VAL A 303 14.27 -24.30 -1.39
C VAL A 303 14.58 -23.43 -0.17
N ARG A 304 15.11 -24.03 0.91
CA ARG A 304 15.54 -23.28 2.10
C ARG A 304 16.61 -22.23 1.78
N SER A 305 17.50 -22.51 0.83
CA SER A 305 18.59 -21.60 0.45
C SER A 305 18.22 -20.54 -0.59
N MET A 306 16.99 -20.58 -1.13
CA MET A 306 16.56 -19.65 -2.17
C MET A 306 15.30 -18.84 -1.81
N THR A 307 14.72 -19.02 -0.65
CA THR A 307 13.51 -18.30 -0.22
C THR A 307 13.80 -17.36 0.94
N ALA A 308 13.24 -16.17 0.85
CA ALA A 308 13.34 -15.13 1.87
C ALA A 308 11.94 -14.57 2.14
N TYR A 309 11.64 -14.29 3.40
CA TYR A 309 10.33 -13.86 3.86
C TYR A 309 10.35 -12.45 4.43
N THR A 310 9.46 -11.60 3.95
CA THR A 310 9.18 -10.28 4.52
C THR A 310 7.87 -10.33 5.28
N ASN A 311 7.92 -10.05 6.59
CA ASN A 311 6.73 -9.91 7.41
C ASN A 311 6.22 -8.45 7.37
N HIS A 312 4.93 -8.27 7.09
CA HIS A 312 4.27 -6.96 7.10
C HIS A 312 3.24 -6.83 8.23
N THR A 313 3.13 -7.84 9.08
CA THR A 313 2.04 -7.94 10.05
C THR A 313 2.59 -8.06 11.46
N ILE A 314 2.18 -7.16 12.37
CA ILE A 314 2.48 -7.29 13.79
C ILE A 314 1.39 -8.05 14.51
N LEU A 315 0.10 -7.87 14.12
CA LEU A 315 -1.03 -8.52 14.77
C LEU A 315 -0.92 -10.04 14.64
N ALA A 316 -0.61 -10.73 15.73
CA ALA A 316 -0.46 -12.20 15.73
C ALA A 316 -1.71 -12.92 15.21
N GLU A 317 -2.89 -12.43 15.54
CA GLU A 317 -4.17 -12.95 15.06
C GLU A 317 -4.39 -12.78 13.56
N ALA A 318 -3.68 -11.87 12.91
CA ALA A 318 -3.75 -11.63 11.48
C ALA A 318 -2.76 -12.49 10.66
N LEU A 319 -1.86 -13.23 11.32
CA LEU A 319 -1.00 -14.20 10.65
C LEU A 319 -1.83 -15.39 10.15
N GLU A 320 -1.71 -15.71 8.86
CA GLU A 320 -2.55 -16.73 8.24
C GLU A 320 -2.31 -18.12 8.82
N LYS A 321 -3.40 -18.76 9.16
CA LYS A 321 -3.47 -20.16 9.61
C LYS A 321 -4.61 -20.83 8.87
N TRP A 322 -4.32 -21.90 8.14
CA TRP A 322 -5.35 -22.62 7.42
C TRP A 322 -5.61 -23.98 8.08
N PRO A 323 -6.89 -24.36 8.31
CA PRO A 323 -7.19 -25.74 8.69
C PRO A 323 -6.58 -26.71 7.67
N LEU A 324 -5.89 -27.73 8.16
CA LEU A 324 -5.25 -28.73 7.28
C LEU A 324 -6.29 -29.37 6.34
N GLU A 325 -7.52 -29.57 6.81
CA GLU A 325 -8.62 -30.08 6.01
C GLU A 325 -8.96 -29.20 4.80
N PHE A 326 -8.78 -27.87 4.90
CA PHE A 326 -8.98 -26.96 3.78
C PHE A 326 -7.90 -27.16 2.70
N LEU A 327 -6.66 -27.32 3.13
CA LEU A 327 -5.57 -27.63 2.20
C LEU A 327 -5.75 -29.01 1.58
N GLN A 328 -6.23 -29.99 2.35
CA GLN A 328 -6.55 -31.34 1.85
C GLN A 328 -7.66 -31.28 0.78
N GLU A 329 -8.63 -30.40 0.92
CA GLU A 329 -9.71 -30.23 -0.04
C GLU A 329 -9.27 -29.55 -1.33
N VAL A 330 -8.40 -28.53 -1.24
CA VAL A 330 -8.00 -27.72 -2.38
C VAL A 330 -6.72 -28.25 -3.07
N VAL A 331 -5.70 -28.57 -2.28
CA VAL A 331 -4.35 -28.94 -2.75
C VAL A 331 -3.82 -30.19 -2.03
N PRO A 332 -4.53 -31.34 -2.11
CA PRO A 332 -4.14 -32.54 -1.38
C PRO A 332 -2.74 -33.04 -1.72
N HIS A 333 -2.22 -32.73 -2.89
CA HIS A 333 -0.87 -33.09 -3.33
C HIS A 333 0.25 -32.32 -2.61
N LEU A 334 -0.05 -31.19 -1.96
CA LEU A 334 0.90 -30.47 -1.10
C LEU A 334 0.90 -30.96 0.34
N VAL A 335 -0.20 -31.52 0.81
CA VAL A 335 -0.37 -31.89 2.22
C VAL A 335 0.71 -32.85 2.72
N PRO A 336 1.07 -33.93 1.99
CA PRO A 336 2.16 -34.82 2.43
C PRO A 336 3.50 -34.10 2.61
N ILE A 337 3.80 -33.11 1.75
CA ILE A 337 5.03 -32.31 1.86
C ILE A 337 4.95 -31.42 3.11
N ILE A 338 3.85 -30.71 3.32
CA ILE A 338 3.65 -29.84 4.48
C ILE A 338 3.75 -30.66 5.78
N GLU A 339 3.15 -31.83 5.82
CA GLU A 339 3.22 -32.77 6.96
C GLU A 339 4.67 -33.22 7.22
N GLU A 340 5.43 -33.52 6.18
CA GLU A 340 6.84 -33.90 6.31
C GLU A 340 7.70 -32.74 6.82
N LEU A 341 7.48 -31.51 6.34
CA LEU A 341 8.16 -30.33 6.83
C LEU A 341 7.87 -30.10 8.31
N ASP A 342 6.61 -30.26 8.73
CA ASP A 342 6.21 -30.15 10.14
C ASP A 342 6.83 -31.27 11.00
N ARG A 343 6.82 -32.52 10.50
CA ARG A 343 7.41 -33.66 11.18
C ARG A 343 8.90 -33.42 11.49
N ARG A 344 9.65 -32.85 10.53
CA ARG A 344 11.07 -32.52 10.71
C ARG A 344 11.26 -31.46 11.77
N VAL A 345 10.43 -30.43 11.78
CA VAL A 345 10.45 -29.38 12.80
C VAL A 345 10.19 -29.98 14.19
N LYS A 346 9.15 -30.80 14.34
CA LYS A 346 8.79 -31.45 15.61
C LYS A 346 9.84 -32.45 16.13
N ALA A 347 10.64 -33.03 15.21
CA ALA A 347 11.74 -33.91 15.59
C ALA A 347 12.92 -33.12 16.21
N GLU A 348 13.16 -31.90 15.74
CA GLU A 348 14.28 -31.06 16.16
C GLU A 348 13.92 -30.12 17.31
N VAL A 349 12.71 -29.55 17.30
CA VAL A 349 12.26 -28.52 18.24
C VAL A 349 10.98 -28.96 18.95
N LYS A 350 11.01 -28.94 20.28
CA LYS A 350 9.86 -29.37 21.10
C LYS A 350 8.90 -28.24 21.47
N ASP A 351 9.26 -27.00 21.20
CA ASP A 351 8.42 -25.84 21.50
C ASP A 351 7.18 -25.78 20.58
N PRO A 352 5.97 -25.88 21.13
CA PRO A 352 4.74 -25.81 20.32
C PRO A 352 4.54 -24.47 19.62
N ALA A 353 5.16 -23.39 20.08
CA ALA A 353 5.06 -22.06 19.52
C ALA A 353 5.66 -21.94 18.10
N VAL A 354 6.51 -22.89 17.69
CA VAL A 354 7.18 -22.86 16.39
C VAL A 354 6.72 -23.97 15.43
N GLN A 355 5.75 -24.78 15.81
CA GLN A 355 5.21 -25.84 14.96
C GLN A 355 4.54 -25.27 13.73
N ILE A 356 4.68 -25.93 12.58
CA ILE A 356 3.97 -25.56 11.36
C ILE A 356 2.49 -25.95 11.49
N ILE A 357 2.22 -27.19 11.87
CA ILE A 357 0.85 -27.67 12.14
C ILE A 357 0.67 -27.70 13.66
N ASP A 358 -0.22 -26.88 14.17
CA ASP A 358 -0.50 -26.81 15.61
C ASP A 358 -1.41 -27.94 16.09
N GLU A 359 -1.63 -28.00 17.41
CA GLU A 359 -2.46 -29.04 18.03
C GLU A 359 -3.92 -29.04 17.58
N SER A 360 -4.41 -27.91 17.07
CA SER A 360 -5.77 -27.79 16.51
C SER A 360 -5.86 -28.20 15.03
N GLY A 361 -4.74 -28.61 14.43
CA GLY A 361 -4.68 -29.01 13.03
C GLY A 361 -4.63 -27.80 12.05
N ARG A 362 -4.19 -26.64 12.50
CA ARG A 362 -4.02 -25.45 11.65
C ARG A 362 -2.57 -25.32 11.19
N VAL A 363 -2.42 -25.01 9.91
CA VAL A 363 -1.11 -24.77 9.27
C VAL A 363 -0.77 -23.30 9.36
N HIS A 364 0.33 -22.99 10.07
CA HIS A 364 0.87 -21.63 10.22
C HIS A 364 1.77 -21.31 9.04
N MET A 365 1.32 -20.44 8.15
CA MET A 365 2.04 -20.12 6.91
C MET A 365 3.37 -19.43 7.20
N ALA A 366 3.39 -18.44 8.09
CA ALA A 366 4.63 -17.75 8.47
C ALA A 366 5.67 -18.70 9.10
N HIS A 367 5.24 -19.68 9.88
CA HIS A 367 6.15 -20.67 10.49
C HIS A 367 6.89 -21.49 9.44
N MET A 368 6.19 -21.87 8.38
CA MET A 368 6.80 -22.56 7.23
C MET A 368 7.85 -21.69 6.53
N ASP A 369 7.53 -20.42 6.31
CA ASP A 369 8.45 -19.45 5.70
C ASP A 369 9.74 -19.28 6.52
N ILE A 370 9.62 -19.21 7.84
CA ILE A 370 10.77 -18.98 8.73
C ILE A 370 11.65 -20.22 8.81
N HIS A 371 11.08 -21.40 9.00
CA HIS A 371 11.85 -22.65 9.06
C HIS A 371 12.57 -22.95 7.76
N TYR A 372 11.89 -22.74 6.63
CA TYR A 372 12.34 -23.18 5.30
C TYR A 372 12.71 -22.01 4.37
N GLY A 373 13.08 -20.89 4.93
CA GLY A 373 13.73 -19.77 4.28
C GLY A 373 15.03 -19.41 4.98
N TYR A 374 15.86 -18.56 4.35
CA TYR A 374 17.17 -18.17 4.91
C TYR A 374 17.17 -16.75 5.48
N SER A 375 16.12 -15.97 5.26
CA SER A 375 16.00 -14.59 5.74
C SER A 375 14.57 -14.28 6.14
N VAL A 376 14.42 -13.57 7.26
CA VAL A 376 13.17 -13.02 7.77
C VAL A 376 13.42 -11.55 8.06
N ASN A 377 12.74 -10.66 7.37
CA ASN A 377 12.87 -9.25 7.68
C ASN A 377 11.59 -8.59 8.13
N GLY A 378 11.74 -7.68 9.09
CA GLY A 378 10.73 -6.66 9.37
C GLY A 378 10.89 -5.48 8.40
N VAL A 379 9.99 -4.51 8.49
CA VAL A 379 9.85 -3.43 7.51
C VAL A 379 10.03 -2.02 8.10
N ALA A 380 10.38 -1.94 9.38
CA ALA A 380 10.83 -0.76 10.09
C ALA A 380 11.64 -1.21 11.32
N ALA A 381 12.48 -0.33 11.85
CA ALA A 381 13.36 -0.68 12.99
C ALA A 381 12.56 -1.17 14.21
N LEU A 382 11.53 -0.43 14.63
CA LEU A 382 10.68 -0.81 15.75
C LEU A 382 9.94 -2.13 15.47
N HIS A 383 9.38 -2.30 14.27
CA HIS A 383 8.70 -3.53 13.88
C HIS A 383 9.61 -4.75 14.01
N THR A 384 10.84 -4.64 13.52
CA THR A 384 11.81 -5.73 13.60
C THR A 384 12.16 -6.08 15.06
N GLU A 385 12.32 -5.09 15.92
CA GLU A 385 12.54 -5.32 17.36
C GLU A 385 11.32 -5.98 18.04
N ILE A 386 10.12 -5.60 17.69
CA ILE A 386 8.88 -6.24 18.19
C ILE A 386 8.81 -7.70 17.73
N LEU A 387 9.17 -7.99 16.49
CA LEU A 387 9.23 -9.38 15.99
C LEU A 387 10.24 -10.20 16.79
N LYS A 388 11.45 -9.69 17.03
CA LYS A 388 12.51 -10.38 17.76
C LYS A 388 12.19 -10.61 19.23
N ASN A 389 11.58 -9.63 19.89
CA ASN A 389 11.45 -9.62 21.35
C ASN A 389 10.07 -10.04 21.84
N SER A 390 9.07 -10.10 20.96
CA SER A 390 7.69 -10.39 21.31
C SER A 390 7.07 -11.40 20.34
N GLU A 391 6.59 -10.94 19.19
CA GLU A 391 5.70 -11.72 18.29
C GLU A 391 6.34 -12.98 17.72
N LEU A 392 7.60 -12.94 17.33
CA LEU A 392 8.35 -14.08 16.79
C LEU A 392 9.58 -14.43 17.63
N LYS A 393 9.54 -14.13 18.93
CA LYS A 393 10.65 -14.36 19.84
C LYS A 393 11.16 -15.81 19.82
N ALA A 394 10.26 -16.77 19.83
CA ALA A 394 10.62 -18.19 19.80
C ALA A 394 11.43 -18.54 18.54
N PHE A 395 11.11 -17.94 17.40
CA PHE A 395 11.87 -18.09 16.15
C PHE A 395 13.19 -17.35 16.17
N TYR A 396 13.23 -16.16 16.75
CA TYR A 396 14.48 -15.41 16.89
C TYR A 396 15.48 -16.14 17.78
N ASP A 397 14.99 -16.78 18.84
CA ASP A 397 15.82 -17.61 19.72
C ASP A 397 16.42 -18.83 18.98
N LEU A 398 15.70 -19.38 17.99
CA LEU A 398 16.16 -20.50 17.16
C LEU A 398 17.09 -20.06 16.02
N TYR A 399 16.78 -18.97 15.37
CA TYR A 399 17.41 -18.53 14.11
C TYR A 399 17.76 -17.04 14.15
N PRO A 400 18.57 -16.58 15.15
CA PRO A 400 18.88 -15.14 15.25
C PRO A 400 19.55 -14.59 14.00
N GLU A 401 20.29 -15.43 13.27
CA GLU A 401 20.99 -15.05 12.03
C GLU A 401 20.07 -14.77 10.83
N LYS A 402 18.83 -15.27 10.86
CA LYS A 402 17.87 -15.02 9.78
C LYS A 402 17.21 -13.65 9.87
N PHE A 403 17.10 -13.08 11.08
CA PHE A 403 16.33 -11.85 11.34
C PHE A 403 17.13 -10.61 10.99
N ASN A 404 16.52 -9.74 10.20
CA ASN A 404 17.09 -8.46 9.82
C ASN A 404 15.99 -7.42 9.56
N ASN A 405 16.39 -6.15 9.49
CA ASN A 405 15.48 -5.04 9.19
C ASN A 405 15.74 -4.50 7.79
N LYS A 406 14.67 -4.29 7.04
CA LYS A 406 14.67 -3.52 5.79
C LYS A 406 13.56 -2.47 5.87
N THR A 407 13.90 -1.29 6.36
CA THR A 407 12.92 -0.20 6.45
C THR A 407 12.35 0.09 5.08
N ASN A 408 11.02 0.11 4.99
CA ASN A 408 10.31 0.40 3.76
C ASN A 408 10.74 1.72 3.14
N GLY A 409 10.47 1.86 1.86
CA GLY A 409 10.72 3.08 1.11
C GLY A 409 9.69 3.27 0.01
N ILE A 410 9.77 4.41 -0.63
CA ILE A 410 8.86 4.85 -1.69
C ILE A 410 9.66 5.31 -2.92
N THR A 411 9.10 5.12 -4.12
CA THR A 411 9.73 5.65 -5.33
C THR A 411 9.46 7.15 -5.47
N PHE A 412 10.54 7.94 -5.58
CA PHE A 412 10.45 9.40 -5.78
C PHE A 412 9.97 9.75 -7.19
N ARG A 413 10.11 8.85 -8.17
CA ARG A 413 9.54 9.03 -9.52
C ARG A 413 8.05 9.23 -9.46
N ARG A 414 7.33 8.38 -8.71
CA ARG A 414 5.88 8.49 -8.51
C ARG A 414 5.50 9.61 -7.53
N TRP A 415 6.12 9.63 -6.37
CA TRP A 415 5.62 10.39 -5.22
C TRP A 415 6.18 11.81 -5.12
N LEU A 416 7.17 12.16 -5.94
CA LEU A 416 7.68 13.51 -6.05
C LEU A 416 7.63 14.01 -7.50
N MET A 417 8.33 13.37 -8.42
CA MET A 417 8.43 13.83 -9.81
C MET A 417 7.07 13.86 -10.53
N HIS A 418 6.28 12.82 -10.38
CA HIS A 418 4.94 12.74 -10.99
C HIS A 418 3.88 13.48 -10.16
N ALA A 419 3.80 13.21 -8.86
CA ALA A 419 2.75 13.76 -8.00
C ALA A 419 2.92 15.27 -7.72
N ASN A 420 4.15 15.75 -7.63
CA ASN A 420 4.46 17.15 -7.27
C ASN A 420 5.55 17.75 -8.17
N PRO A 421 5.25 17.92 -9.46
CA PRO A 421 6.23 18.44 -10.42
C PRO A 421 6.72 19.85 -10.05
N SER A 422 5.88 20.67 -9.43
CA SER A 422 6.29 22.02 -8.99
C SER A 422 7.39 21.97 -7.94
N LEU A 423 7.29 21.07 -6.96
CA LEU A 423 8.33 20.89 -5.95
C LEU A 423 9.57 20.23 -6.57
N SER A 424 9.38 19.20 -7.39
CA SER A 424 10.48 18.50 -8.07
C SER A 424 11.35 19.46 -8.89
N HIS A 425 10.74 20.27 -9.74
CA HIS A 425 11.47 21.25 -10.56
C HIS A 425 12.15 22.32 -9.70
N TYR A 426 11.52 22.76 -8.62
CA TYR A 426 12.14 23.74 -7.73
C TYR A 426 13.37 23.16 -7.01
N LEU A 427 13.29 21.89 -6.58
CA LEU A 427 14.46 21.22 -6.00
C LEU A 427 15.59 21.06 -7.02
N ASP A 428 15.27 20.77 -8.29
CA ASP A 428 16.26 20.74 -9.38
C ASP A 428 16.94 22.11 -9.57
N GLU A 429 16.15 23.18 -9.49
CA GLU A 429 16.65 24.55 -9.63
C GLU A 429 17.66 24.91 -8.55
N ILE A 430 17.39 24.58 -7.29
CA ILE A 430 18.24 25.01 -6.16
C ILE A 430 19.29 24.00 -5.72
N LEU A 431 19.07 22.69 -5.95
CA LEU A 431 19.97 21.62 -5.53
C LEU A 431 20.69 20.92 -6.70
N GLY A 432 20.21 21.10 -7.94
CA GLY A 432 20.61 20.28 -9.08
C GLY A 432 19.88 18.93 -9.09
N GLU A 433 20.08 18.14 -10.14
CA GLU A 433 19.37 16.86 -10.38
C GLU A 433 20.00 15.65 -9.68
N GLY A 434 21.05 15.83 -8.88
CA GLY A 434 21.76 14.72 -8.23
C GLY A 434 20.87 13.85 -7.34
N TRP A 435 19.89 14.45 -6.67
CA TRP A 435 18.94 13.75 -5.79
C TRP A 435 18.05 12.72 -6.55
N HIS A 436 17.93 12.82 -7.88
CA HIS A 436 17.20 11.83 -8.68
C HIS A 436 17.80 10.42 -8.57
N HIS A 437 19.11 10.33 -8.34
CA HIS A 437 19.85 9.08 -8.20
C HIS A 437 20.38 8.85 -6.79
N GLU A 438 20.75 9.93 -6.09
CA GLU A 438 21.27 9.93 -4.73
C GLU A 438 20.33 10.74 -3.83
N ALA A 439 19.25 10.09 -3.36
CA ALA A 439 18.18 10.76 -2.64
C ALA A 439 18.65 11.55 -1.40
N ASP A 440 19.74 11.13 -0.77
CA ASP A 440 20.34 11.82 0.38
C ASP A 440 20.86 13.23 0.03
N GLU A 441 21.03 13.55 -1.24
CA GLU A 441 21.36 14.92 -1.67
C GLU A 441 20.25 15.93 -1.34
N LEU A 442 19.04 15.50 -1.04
CA LEU A 442 17.99 16.38 -0.50
C LEU A 442 18.42 17.08 0.79
N GLU A 443 19.37 16.51 1.56
CA GLU A 443 19.88 17.16 2.77
C GLU A 443 20.55 18.51 2.50
N LYS A 444 20.98 18.76 1.28
CA LYS A 444 21.50 20.08 0.87
C LYS A 444 20.46 21.20 1.09
N LEU A 445 19.18 20.85 1.15
CA LEU A 445 18.09 21.80 1.42
C LEU A 445 18.21 22.46 2.80
N LEU A 446 18.84 21.79 3.78
CA LEU A 446 19.07 22.37 5.12
C LEU A 446 19.83 23.70 5.08
N SER A 447 20.71 23.91 4.08
CA SER A 447 21.43 25.15 3.92
C SER A 447 20.54 26.34 3.53
N TYR A 448 19.28 26.09 3.23
CA TYR A 448 18.28 27.10 2.83
C TYR A 448 17.25 27.38 3.93
N GLU A 449 17.39 26.80 5.12
CA GLU A 449 16.41 26.90 6.22
C GLU A 449 16.09 28.37 6.57
N ASP A 450 17.08 29.25 6.62
CA ASP A 450 16.88 30.65 6.93
C ASP A 450 16.57 31.54 5.70
N LYS A 451 16.28 30.97 4.54
CA LYS A 451 16.09 31.73 3.29
C LYS A 451 14.61 32.01 3.04
N ALA A 452 14.23 33.29 3.27
CA ALA A 452 12.84 33.73 3.06
C ALA A 452 12.31 33.41 1.65
N ALA A 453 13.13 33.58 0.61
CA ALA A 453 12.72 33.29 -0.78
C ALA A 453 12.38 31.79 -0.98
N VAL A 454 13.09 30.86 -0.30
CA VAL A 454 12.80 29.43 -0.36
C VAL A 454 11.49 29.12 0.36
N LYS A 455 11.28 29.71 1.52
CA LYS A 455 10.03 29.56 2.29
C LYS A 455 8.82 30.06 1.51
N GLU A 456 8.90 31.26 0.91
CA GLU A 456 7.84 31.81 0.05
C GLU A 456 7.53 30.89 -1.15
N LYS A 457 8.58 30.31 -1.77
CA LYS A 457 8.40 29.40 -2.89
C LYS A 457 7.71 28.10 -2.46
N LEU A 458 8.12 27.51 -1.35
CA LEU A 458 7.49 26.31 -0.80
C LEU A 458 6.02 26.55 -0.43
N GLU A 459 5.71 27.69 0.15
CA GLU A 459 4.33 28.10 0.46
C GLU A 459 3.48 28.26 -0.81
N SER A 460 4.04 28.89 -1.84
CA SER A 460 3.41 29.04 -3.16
C SER A 460 3.13 27.70 -3.83
N ILE A 461 4.08 26.76 -3.77
CA ILE A 461 3.91 25.39 -4.29
C ILE A 461 2.78 24.68 -3.55
N LYS A 462 2.74 24.75 -2.23
CA LYS A 462 1.68 24.15 -1.42
C LYS A 462 0.31 24.73 -1.79
N ALA A 463 0.20 26.04 -1.90
CA ALA A 463 -1.02 26.71 -2.32
C ALA A 463 -1.48 26.28 -3.72
N HIS A 464 -0.55 26.13 -4.66
CA HIS A 464 -0.84 25.61 -5.99
C HIS A 464 -1.42 24.18 -5.93
N ASN A 465 -0.80 23.30 -5.15
CA ASN A 465 -1.26 21.91 -4.98
C ASN A 465 -2.64 21.84 -4.31
N LYS A 466 -2.92 22.70 -3.34
CA LYS A 466 -4.26 22.80 -2.72
C LYS A 466 -5.33 23.19 -3.73
N ARG A 467 -5.04 24.14 -4.63
CA ARG A 467 -5.97 24.52 -5.71
C ARG A 467 -6.19 23.37 -6.71
N LYS A 468 -5.15 22.60 -7.01
CA LYS A 468 -5.27 21.40 -7.87
C LYS A 468 -6.22 20.37 -7.24
N LEU A 469 -6.05 20.09 -5.94
CA LEU A 469 -6.93 19.19 -5.21
C LEU A 469 -8.37 19.71 -5.19
N ALA A 470 -8.56 21.00 -4.93
CA ALA A 470 -9.89 21.62 -4.92
C ALA A 470 -10.62 21.44 -6.24
N ARG A 471 -9.93 21.63 -7.36
CA ARG A 471 -10.47 21.41 -8.71
C ARG A 471 -10.81 19.94 -8.92
N HIS A 472 -9.89 19.03 -8.59
CA HIS A 472 -10.09 17.60 -8.75
C HIS A 472 -11.33 17.09 -8.00
N LEU A 473 -11.50 17.47 -6.74
CA LEU A 473 -12.66 17.08 -5.93
C LEU A 473 -13.97 17.66 -6.46
N LYS A 474 -13.93 18.90 -6.95
CA LYS A 474 -15.11 19.52 -7.57
C LYS A 474 -15.54 18.79 -8.85
N GLU A 475 -14.58 18.47 -9.70
CA GLU A 475 -14.84 17.81 -10.99
C GLU A 475 -15.26 16.34 -10.84
N HIS A 476 -14.66 15.61 -9.91
CA HIS A 476 -14.85 14.16 -9.80
C HIS A 476 -15.85 13.74 -8.71
N GLN A 477 -16.01 14.53 -7.66
CA GLN A 477 -16.89 14.20 -6.53
C GLN A 477 -17.97 15.26 -6.27
N GLY A 478 -17.91 16.40 -6.93
CA GLY A 478 -18.86 17.51 -6.73
C GLY A 478 -18.69 18.22 -5.38
N VAL A 479 -17.54 18.06 -4.73
CA VAL A 479 -17.23 18.65 -3.42
C VAL A 479 -16.42 19.93 -3.60
N GLU A 480 -16.91 21.02 -3.04
CA GLU A 480 -16.18 22.28 -2.98
C GLU A 480 -15.45 22.41 -1.65
N ILE A 481 -14.15 22.72 -1.72
CA ILE A 481 -13.31 22.93 -0.55
C ILE A 481 -12.64 24.32 -0.61
N ASN A 482 -12.30 24.85 0.57
CA ASN A 482 -11.55 26.09 0.68
C ASN A 482 -10.05 25.83 0.59
N PRO A 483 -9.35 26.20 -0.51
CA PRO A 483 -7.93 25.93 -0.67
C PRO A 483 -7.03 26.75 0.27
N ASN A 484 -7.60 27.73 0.99
CA ASN A 484 -6.87 28.55 1.97
C ASN A 484 -6.97 28.01 3.40
N SER A 485 -7.68 26.91 3.61
CA SER A 485 -7.76 26.23 4.91
C SER A 485 -6.52 25.39 5.20
N ILE A 486 -6.36 24.99 6.47
CA ILE A 486 -5.35 24.00 6.84
C ILE A 486 -5.85 22.62 6.36
N PHE A 487 -5.03 21.89 5.64
CA PHE A 487 -5.36 20.55 5.14
C PHE A 487 -4.78 19.49 6.06
N ASP A 488 -5.68 18.81 6.77
CA ASP A 488 -5.41 17.70 7.68
C ASP A 488 -5.90 16.41 7.00
N ILE A 489 -5.01 15.46 6.74
CA ILE A 489 -5.30 14.32 5.86
C ILE A 489 -4.96 13.00 6.53
N GLN A 490 -5.95 12.09 6.56
CA GLN A 490 -5.81 10.70 6.96
C GLN A 490 -6.34 9.79 5.85
N ILE A 491 -5.44 9.25 5.05
CA ILE A 491 -5.75 8.40 3.89
C ILE A 491 -5.05 7.06 4.02
N LYS A 492 -5.82 6.05 4.35
CA LYS A 492 -5.37 4.67 4.55
C LYS A 492 -6.58 3.75 4.67
N ARG A 493 -6.38 2.43 4.49
CA ARG A 493 -7.44 1.45 4.68
C ARG A 493 -8.11 1.63 6.05
N LEU A 494 -9.44 1.52 6.08
CA LEU A 494 -10.22 1.60 7.32
C LEU A 494 -9.94 0.37 8.19
N HIS A 495 -9.34 0.62 9.36
CA HIS A 495 -9.12 -0.39 10.39
C HIS A 495 -9.05 0.29 11.75
N GLU A 496 -9.60 -0.35 12.78
CA GLU A 496 -9.64 0.22 14.14
C GLU A 496 -8.25 0.53 14.70
N TYR A 497 -7.20 -0.24 14.36
CA TYR A 497 -5.85 0.04 14.85
C TYR A 497 -5.23 1.30 14.23
N LYS A 498 -5.70 1.71 13.03
CA LYS A 498 -5.29 2.97 12.37
C LYS A 498 -6.00 4.17 12.96
N ARG A 499 -7.01 3.92 13.74
CA ARG A 499 -7.73 4.84 14.62
C ARG A 499 -8.38 6.03 13.92
N GLN A 500 -8.98 5.82 12.73
CA GLN A 500 -9.83 6.83 12.11
C GLN A 500 -10.96 7.27 13.04
N GLN A 501 -11.45 6.38 13.91
CA GLN A 501 -12.42 6.71 14.95
C GLN A 501 -11.90 7.78 15.93
N MET A 502 -10.61 7.80 16.23
CA MET A 502 -10.01 8.83 17.08
C MET A 502 -10.03 10.21 16.41
N ASN A 503 -9.69 10.27 15.12
CA ASN A 503 -9.83 11.51 14.35
C ASN A 503 -11.30 11.93 14.19
N ALA A 504 -12.22 10.98 14.05
CA ALA A 504 -13.66 11.28 14.05
C ALA A 504 -14.12 11.89 15.39
N LEU A 505 -13.60 11.40 16.51
CA LEU A 505 -13.83 12.01 17.83
C LEU A 505 -13.22 13.42 17.93
N TYR A 506 -12.06 13.64 17.31
CA TYR A 506 -11.49 14.99 17.20
C TYR A 506 -12.40 15.92 16.38
N VAL A 507 -12.98 15.44 15.29
CA VAL A 507 -13.97 16.22 14.51
C VAL A 507 -15.13 16.65 15.40
N ILE A 508 -15.66 15.75 16.22
CA ILE A 508 -16.72 16.06 17.18
C ILE A 508 -16.23 17.12 18.19
N HIS A 509 -15.04 16.94 18.75
CA HIS A 509 -14.43 17.91 19.65
C HIS A 509 -14.38 19.31 19.02
N LYS A 510 -13.85 19.42 17.81
CA LYS A 510 -13.72 20.71 17.13
C LYS A 510 -15.08 21.32 16.78
N TYR A 511 -16.05 20.49 16.39
CA TYR A 511 -17.42 20.93 16.17
C TYR A 511 -18.03 21.57 17.45
N LEU A 512 -17.93 20.88 18.57
CA LEU A 512 -18.44 21.35 19.86
C LEU A 512 -17.69 22.59 20.35
N ASP A 513 -16.38 22.64 20.13
CA ASP A 513 -15.52 23.76 20.50
C ASP A 513 -15.92 25.04 19.74
N ILE A 514 -16.14 24.94 18.44
CA ILE A 514 -16.64 26.06 17.62
C ILE A 514 -18.06 26.48 18.07
N LYS A 515 -18.94 25.53 18.37
CA LYS A 515 -20.28 25.81 18.88
C LYS A 515 -20.22 26.56 20.22
N ALA A 516 -19.21 26.32 21.04
CA ALA A 516 -18.95 27.02 22.28
C ALA A 516 -18.34 28.44 22.09
N GLY A 517 -18.05 28.84 20.87
CA GLY A 517 -17.50 30.15 20.51
C GLY A 517 -15.99 30.19 20.31
N ASN A 518 -15.28 29.06 20.38
CA ASN A 518 -13.84 28.97 20.16
C ASN A 518 -13.55 28.81 18.66
N ILE A 519 -13.55 29.93 17.96
CA ILE A 519 -13.32 29.95 16.51
C ILE A 519 -11.83 29.77 16.20
N PRO A 520 -11.44 28.80 15.33
CA PRO A 520 -10.04 28.65 14.95
C PRO A 520 -9.55 29.86 14.17
N ALA A 521 -8.27 30.17 14.30
CA ALA A 521 -7.62 31.31 13.62
C ALA A 521 -7.71 31.18 12.08
N ARG A 522 -7.79 29.96 11.57
CA ARG A 522 -7.89 29.64 10.15
C ARG A 522 -8.86 28.48 9.95
N PRO A 523 -9.66 28.48 8.86
CA PRO A 523 -10.50 27.32 8.56
C PRO A 523 -9.68 26.02 8.42
N ILE A 524 -10.29 24.91 8.80
CA ILE A 524 -9.67 23.59 8.79
C ILE A 524 -10.51 22.68 7.89
N THR A 525 -9.84 21.98 6.97
CA THR A 525 -10.45 20.89 6.20
C THR A 525 -9.79 19.59 6.58
N ILE A 526 -10.58 18.65 7.09
CA ILE A 526 -10.13 17.33 7.48
C ILE A 526 -10.56 16.34 6.40
N PHE A 527 -9.59 15.69 5.79
CA PHE A 527 -9.82 14.69 4.74
C PHE A 527 -9.64 13.29 5.30
N PHE A 528 -10.61 12.44 5.01
CA PHE A 528 -10.50 10.99 5.18
C PHE A 528 -10.54 10.33 3.81
N GLY A 529 -9.86 9.22 3.67
CA GLY A 529 -9.95 8.40 2.47
C GLY A 529 -9.51 6.97 2.78
N GLY A 530 -10.20 6.01 2.19
CA GLY A 530 -9.89 4.61 2.38
C GLY A 530 -11.13 3.72 2.29
N LYS A 531 -10.90 2.46 2.00
CA LYS A 531 -11.95 1.45 1.86
C LYS A 531 -12.02 0.59 3.12
N ALA A 532 -13.24 0.20 3.50
CA ALA A 532 -13.48 -0.79 4.55
C ALA A 532 -13.79 -2.15 3.90
N ALA A 533 -13.25 -3.23 4.44
CA ALA A 533 -13.63 -4.56 4.02
C ALA A 533 -15.15 -4.76 4.22
N PRO A 534 -15.87 -5.35 3.25
CA PRO A 534 -17.33 -5.49 3.34
C PRO A 534 -17.82 -6.21 4.60
N ALA A 535 -17.07 -7.20 5.09
CA ALA A 535 -17.39 -7.95 6.30
C ALA A 535 -16.96 -7.26 7.61
N TYR A 536 -16.19 -6.18 7.53
CA TYR A 536 -15.69 -5.47 8.71
C TYR A 536 -16.69 -4.41 9.20
N THR A 537 -17.64 -4.83 9.97
CA THR A 537 -18.80 -4.04 10.39
C THR A 537 -18.41 -2.73 11.09
N ILE A 538 -17.48 -2.76 12.06
CA ILE A 538 -17.06 -1.56 12.80
C ILE A 538 -16.35 -0.57 11.88
N ALA A 539 -15.54 -1.03 10.92
CA ALA A 539 -14.93 -0.14 9.93
C ALA A 539 -15.98 0.57 9.05
N GLN A 540 -17.04 -0.15 8.67
CA GLN A 540 -18.20 0.43 7.98
C GLN A 540 -18.90 1.49 8.84
N ASP A 541 -19.03 1.24 10.13
CA ASP A 541 -19.65 2.18 11.08
C ASP A 541 -18.81 3.44 11.26
N ILE A 542 -17.48 3.31 11.23
CA ILE A 542 -16.55 4.45 11.29
C ILE A 542 -16.73 5.35 10.06
N ILE A 543 -16.78 4.77 8.86
CA ILE A 543 -17.07 5.53 7.63
C ILE A 543 -18.41 6.25 7.77
N HIS A 544 -19.43 5.56 8.27
CA HIS A 544 -20.75 6.12 8.46
C HIS A 544 -20.73 7.34 9.39
N LEU A 545 -20.03 7.25 10.52
CA LEU A 545 -19.87 8.39 11.45
C LEU A 545 -19.18 9.57 10.77
N ILE A 546 -18.11 9.34 10.04
CA ILE A 546 -17.37 10.39 9.31
C ILE A 546 -18.30 11.13 8.34
N LEU A 547 -19.08 10.38 7.57
CA LEU A 547 -20.03 10.94 6.59
C LEU A 547 -21.19 11.68 7.28
N CYS A 548 -21.72 11.15 8.39
CA CYS A 548 -22.73 11.85 9.20
C CYS A 548 -22.20 13.16 9.77
N MET A 549 -20.99 13.17 10.29
CA MET A 549 -20.36 14.39 10.81
C MET A 549 -20.10 15.41 9.69
N SER A 550 -19.69 14.96 8.51
CA SER A 550 -19.55 15.83 7.33
C SER A 550 -20.86 16.55 7.02
N GLU A 551 -21.98 15.85 7.04
CA GLU A 551 -23.32 16.41 6.80
C GLU A 551 -23.77 17.35 7.93
N VAL A 552 -23.59 16.96 9.20
CA VAL A 552 -23.95 17.78 10.35
C VAL A 552 -23.20 19.11 10.31
N ILE A 553 -21.89 19.08 10.01
CA ILE A 553 -21.05 20.28 9.93
C ILE A 553 -21.48 21.17 8.75
N ALA A 554 -21.68 20.59 7.57
CA ALA A 554 -22.05 21.34 6.38
C ALA A 554 -23.39 22.07 6.52
N ASN A 555 -24.31 21.51 7.31
CA ASN A 555 -25.65 22.09 7.57
C ASN A 555 -25.70 23.02 8.78
N ASP A 556 -24.58 23.22 9.48
CA ASP A 556 -24.52 24.12 10.63
C ASP A 556 -23.81 25.44 10.25
N PRO A 557 -24.55 26.54 10.05
CA PRO A 557 -23.96 27.80 9.59
C PRO A 557 -22.99 28.45 10.59
N ALA A 558 -23.02 28.03 11.85
CA ALA A 558 -22.08 28.50 12.86
C ALA A 558 -20.71 27.79 12.74
N VAL A 559 -20.67 26.63 12.13
CA VAL A 559 -19.47 25.76 12.06
C VAL A 559 -18.91 25.66 10.63
N ALA A 560 -19.77 25.53 9.62
CA ALA A 560 -19.39 25.33 8.24
C ALA A 560 -18.31 26.30 7.69
N PRO A 561 -18.30 27.60 8.04
CA PRO A 561 -17.24 28.50 7.60
C PRO A 561 -15.85 28.19 8.16
N HIS A 562 -15.77 27.42 9.25
CA HIS A 562 -14.56 27.20 10.03
C HIS A 562 -14.04 25.75 9.98
N LEU A 563 -14.89 24.81 9.66
CA LEU A 563 -14.57 23.39 9.65
C LEU A 563 -15.31 22.69 8.52
N GLN A 564 -14.59 21.88 7.77
CA GLN A 564 -15.15 20.98 6.76
C GLN A 564 -14.54 19.61 6.91
N VAL A 565 -15.36 18.57 6.74
CA VAL A 565 -14.92 17.18 6.70
C VAL A 565 -15.25 16.59 5.33
N VAL A 566 -14.26 16.00 4.68
CA VAL A 566 -14.40 15.38 3.37
C VAL A 566 -13.98 13.92 3.44
N MET A 567 -14.89 13.01 3.12
CA MET A 567 -14.53 11.61 2.82
C MET A 567 -14.30 11.52 1.32
N VAL A 568 -13.05 11.29 0.92
CA VAL A 568 -12.67 11.13 -0.48
C VAL A 568 -13.21 9.79 -0.98
N GLU A 569 -14.05 9.82 -2.03
CA GLU A 569 -14.66 8.64 -2.60
C GLU A 569 -13.65 7.82 -3.39
N ASN A 570 -13.67 6.51 -3.19
CA ASN A 570 -12.84 5.56 -3.93
C ASN A 570 -11.36 5.90 -3.92
N TYR A 571 -10.82 6.16 -2.72
CA TYR A 571 -9.39 6.46 -2.56
C TYR A 571 -8.51 5.45 -3.30
N ASN A 572 -7.60 5.95 -4.12
CA ASN A 572 -6.69 5.18 -4.96
C ASN A 572 -5.37 5.96 -5.17
N VAL A 573 -4.46 5.44 -5.98
CA VAL A 573 -3.16 6.12 -6.25
C VAL A 573 -3.37 7.47 -6.93
N THR A 574 -4.34 7.59 -7.82
CA THR A 574 -4.66 8.86 -8.49
C THR A 574 -5.10 9.92 -7.46
N ALA A 575 -6.05 9.58 -6.58
CA ALA A 575 -6.48 10.50 -5.51
C ALA A 575 -5.30 10.86 -4.59
N ALA A 576 -4.46 9.89 -4.23
CA ALA A 576 -3.28 10.11 -3.40
C ALA A 576 -2.32 11.12 -4.02
N SER A 577 -2.14 11.10 -5.33
CA SER A 577 -1.25 12.04 -6.04
C SER A 577 -1.72 13.49 -5.98
N PHE A 578 -2.98 13.75 -5.70
CA PHE A 578 -3.52 15.10 -5.42
C PHE A 578 -3.50 15.44 -3.93
N LEU A 579 -3.85 14.49 -3.07
CA LEU A 579 -3.95 14.68 -1.62
C LEU A 579 -2.58 14.89 -0.96
N ILE A 580 -1.61 14.07 -1.30
CA ILE A 580 -0.30 14.09 -0.64
C ILE A 580 0.44 15.42 -0.84
N PRO A 581 0.57 15.97 -2.06
CA PRO A 581 1.25 17.25 -2.25
C PRO A 581 0.55 18.46 -1.62
N SER A 582 -0.74 18.35 -1.35
CA SER A 582 -1.56 19.45 -0.79
C SER A 582 -1.62 19.46 0.75
N CYS A 583 -1.11 18.43 1.41
CA CYS A 583 -1.26 18.21 2.84
C CYS A 583 -0.40 19.14 3.70
N ASP A 584 -0.96 19.63 4.80
CA ASP A 584 -0.23 20.31 5.87
C ASP A 584 0.04 19.37 7.04
N ILE A 585 -0.98 18.63 7.48
CA ILE A 585 -0.93 17.74 8.64
C ILE A 585 -1.14 16.29 8.20
N SER A 586 -0.09 15.49 8.33
CA SER A 586 -0.10 14.06 8.03
C SER A 586 -0.51 13.25 9.26
N GLU A 587 -1.70 12.67 9.22
CA GLU A 587 -2.25 11.86 10.31
C GLU A 587 -1.71 10.44 10.28
N GLN A 588 -0.83 10.11 11.26
CA GLN A 588 -0.17 8.81 11.40
C GLN A 588 -0.38 8.28 12.82
N ILE A 589 -1.65 8.05 13.17
CA ILE A 589 -2.15 7.94 14.54
C ILE A 589 -2.49 6.50 14.97
N SER A 590 -1.90 5.50 14.33
CA SER A 590 -2.07 4.10 14.74
C SER A 590 -1.72 3.88 16.22
N LEU A 591 -2.32 2.86 16.83
CA LEU A 591 -1.91 2.47 18.17
C LEU A 591 -0.46 1.97 18.13
N ALA A 592 0.39 2.50 18.99
CA ALA A 592 1.78 2.09 19.08
C ALA A 592 1.91 0.57 19.19
N SER A 593 2.85 -0.02 18.50
CA SER A 593 3.07 -1.46 18.31
C SER A 593 2.19 -2.16 17.26
N LYS A 594 1.32 -1.46 16.52
CA LYS A 594 0.36 -2.11 15.61
C LYS A 594 0.64 -1.88 14.12
N GLU A 595 1.13 -0.71 13.72
CA GLU A 595 1.56 -0.47 12.34
C GLU A 595 2.99 -0.97 12.15
N ALA A 596 3.21 -1.89 11.22
CA ALA A 596 4.55 -2.41 10.96
C ALA A 596 5.52 -1.32 10.49
N SER A 597 5.13 -0.55 9.53
CA SER A 597 5.92 0.58 9.00
C SER A 597 5.05 1.78 8.69
N GLY A 598 4.07 1.61 7.81
CA GLY A 598 3.46 2.70 7.06
C GLY A 598 4.38 3.13 5.91
N THR A 599 3.80 3.66 4.86
CA THR A 599 4.51 4.31 3.76
C THR A 599 3.89 5.66 3.42
N GLY A 600 2.63 5.88 3.80
CA GLY A 600 1.99 7.19 3.69
C GLY A 600 2.76 8.27 4.42
N ASN A 601 3.23 7.99 5.64
CA ASN A 601 4.09 8.87 6.43
C ASN A 601 5.31 9.37 5.64
N MET A 602 5.96 8.52 4.88
CA MET A 602 7.14 8.86 4.06
C MET A 602 6.77 9.76 2.88
N LYS A 603 5.64 9.48 2.23
CA LYS A 603 5.13 10.24 1.08
C LYS A 603 4.76 11.67 1.48
N PHE A 604 4.08 11.83 2.60
CA PHE A 604 3.72 13.12 3.16
C PHE A 604 4.96 13.94 3.58
N MET A 605 5.89 13.30 4.28
CA MET A 605 7.16 13.91 4.68
C MET A 605 7.93 14.48 3.47
N LEU A 606 8.07 13.68 2.42
CA LEU A 606 8.74 14.06 1.17
C LEU A 606 8.07 15.27 0.50
N ASN A 607 6.76 15.42 0.66
CA ASN A 607 5.98 16.49 0.07
C ASN A 607 5.76 17.70 1.00
N GLY A 608 6.46 17.74 2.12
CA GLY A 608 6.46 18.89 3.03
C GLY A 608 5.27 18.96 3.99
N ALA A 609 4.55 17.87 4.22
CA ALA A 609 3.59 17.77 5.32
C ALA A 609 4.33 17.46 6.63
N LEU A 610 3.82 17.96 7.75
CA LEU A 610 4.34 17.62 9.06
C LEU A 610 3.53 16.46 9.66
N THR A 611 4.23 15.53 10.29
CA THR A 611 3.62 14.34 10.88
C THR A 611 3.03 14.66 12.24
N LEU A 612 1.75 14.29 12.42
CA LEU A 612 1.11 14.12 13.72
C LEU A 612 0.92 12.62 13.92
N GLY A 613 1.62 12.03 14.86
CA GLY A 613 1.63 10.58 14.97
C GLY A 613 2.01 10.05 16.34
N THR A 614 1.94 8.73 16.44
CA THR A 614 2.43 7.96 17.58
C THR A 614 3.83 7.42 17.28
N MET A 615 4.56 7.00 18.32
CA MET A 615 5.86 6.31 18.17
C MET A 615 5.61 4.86 17.72
N ASP A 616 5.24 4.71 16.46
CA ASP A 616 4.87 3.44 15.84
C ASP A 616 5.43 3.35 14.42
N GLY A 617 5.78 2.14 14.00
CA GLY A 617 6.30 1.89 12.65
C GLY A 617 7.45 2.83 12.28
N ALA A 618 7.43 3.31 11.04
CA ALA A 618 8.47 4.21 10.53
C ALA A 618 8.36 5.64 11.08
N ASN A 619 7.30 5.99 11.84
CA ASN A 619 7.23 7.28 12.52
C ASN A 619 8.42 7.47 13.47
N VAL A 620 8.89 6.37 14.09
CA VAL A 620 10.08 6.38 14.95
C VAL A 620 11.31 6.85 14.17
N GLU A 621 11.53 6.30 12.99
CA GLU A 621 12.66 6.69 12.13
C GLU A 621 12.52 8.11 11.58
N ILE A 622 11.29 8.55 11.29
CA ILE A 622 11.05 9.97 10.94
C ILE A 622 11.46 10.88 12.10
N ALA A 623 11.00 10.57 13.32
CA ALA A 623 11.34 11.36 14.52
C ALA A 623 12.86 11.44 14.75
N GLU A 624 13.56 10.33 14.60
CA GLU A 624 15.02 10.29 14.71
C GLU A 624 15.73 11.15 13.66
N LEU A 625 15.22 11.13 12.43
CA LEU A 625 15.80 11.89 11.31
C LEU A 625 15.59 13.40 11.45
N VAL A 626 14.39 13.82 11.83
CA VAL A 626 14.02 15.24 11.81
C VAL A 626 14.24 15.95 13.15
N GLY A 627 14.29 15.20 14.26
CA GLY A 627 14.33 15.75 15.62
C GLY A 627 12.94 16.08 16.17
N ASP A 628 12.84 16.06 17.49
CA ASP A 628 11.55 16.19 18.21
C ASP A 628 10.80 17.51 17.91
N GLU A 629 11.53 18.56 17.59
CA GLU A 629 10.99 19.88 17.24
C GLU A 629 10.32 19.94 15.86
N ASN A 630 10.56 18.94 15.01
CA ASN A 630 10.08 18.93 13.62
C ASN A 630 9.02 17.84 13.35
N ILE A 631 8.47 17.26 14.40
CA ILE A 631 7.41 16.26 14.37
C ILE A 631 6.51 16.44 15.60
N TYR A 632 5.25 16.03 15.49
CA TYR A 632 4.29 16.12 16.59
C TYR A 632 3.91 14.71 17.04
N ILE A 633 4.35 14.31 18.22
CA ILE A 633 4.16 12.99 18.80
C ILE A 633 3.20 13.05 19.98
N PHE A 634 2.30 12.09 20.06
CA PHE A 634 1.37 11.91 21.16
C PHE A 634 1.19 10.43 21.51
N GLY A 635 0.54 10.19 22.64
CA GLY A 635 0.09 8.87 23.06
C GLY A 635 1.16 8.03 23.72
N GLU A 636 0.73 6.85 24.14
CA GLU A 636 1.60 5.89 24.81
C GLU A 636 2.55 5.23 23.83
N ASP A 637 3.71 4.78 24.33
CA ASP A 637 4.70 4.05 23.54
C ASP A 637 4.33 2.56 23.37
N SER A 638 5.08 1.87 22.52
CA SER A 638 4.83 0.47 22.22
C SER A 638 5.04 -0.45 23.44
N GLU A 639 5.98 -0.15 24.31
CA GLU A 639 6.26 -0.94 25.51
C GLU A 639 5.05 -0.87 26.48
N THR A 640 4.54 0.32 26.72
CA THR A 640 3.35 0.54 27.55
C THR A 640 2.13 -0.17 26.98
N VAL A 641 1.88 -0.07 25.66
CA VAL A 641 0.74 -0.71 25.01
C VAL A 641 0.84 -2.23 25.09
N ILE A 642 2.01 -2.80 24.82
CA ILE A 642 2.26 -4.25 24.91
C ILE A 642 2.00 -4.73 26.34
N ASP A 643 2.46 -4.00 27.34
CA ASP A 643 2.24 -4.33 28.75
C ASP A 643 0.75 -4.28 29.14
N LEU A 644 0.02 -3.27 28.66
CA LEU A 644 -1.43 -3.16 28.89
C LEU A 644 -2.19 -4.35 28.31
N TYR A 645 -1.82 -4.82 27.12
CA TYR A 645 -2.41 -6.03 26.53
C TYR A 645 -2.05 -7.28 27.35
N ALA A 646 -0.78 -7.44 27.69
CA ALA A 646 -0.30 -8.62 28.45
C ALA A 646 -1.00 -8.78 29.79
N LYS A 647 -1.28 -7.67 30.47
CA LYS A 647 -1.96 -7.61 31.77
C LYS A 647 -3.47 -7.51 31.68
N ALA A 648 -4.03 -7.36 30.46
CA ALA A 648 -5.46 -7.04 30.26
C ALA A 648 -5.91 -5.85 31.13
N ALA A 649 -5.06 -4.83 31.24
CA ALA A 649 -5.22 -3.74 32.21
C ALA A 649 -6.03 -2.56 31.68
N TYR A 650 -6.22 -2.44 30.34
CA TYR A 650 -7.00 -1.36 29.76
C TYR A 650 -8.50 -1.61 29.89
N LYS A 651 -9.23 -0.62 30.40
CA LYS A 651 -10.69 -0.63 30.50
C LYS A 651 -11.24 0.66 29.92
N SER A 652 -11.86 0.58 28.76
CA SER A 652 -12.38 1.75 28.03
C SER A 652 -13.43 2.51 28.82
N SER A 653 -14.25 1.80 29.62
CA SER A 653 -15.30 2.44 30.45
C SER A 653 -14.75 3.43 31.48
N GLU A 654 -13.53 3.22 31.98
CA GLU A 654 -12.88 4.15 32.92
C GLU A 654 -12.47 5.46 32.21
N TYR A 655 -12.02 5.37 30.98
CA TYR A 655 -11.68 6.53 30.15
C TYR A 655 -12.93 7.23 29.64
N TYR A 656 -13.94 6.49 29.21
CA TYR A 656 -15.23 7.03 28.81
C TYR A 656 -15.87 7.91 29.93
N ALA A 657 -15.71 7.51 31.18
CA ALA A 657 -16.27 8.26 32.33
C ALA A 657 -15.61 9.63 32.56
N ARG A 658 -14.47 9.90 31.90
CA ARG A 658 -13.78 11.18 32.05
C ARG A 658 -14.59 12.34 31.47
N GLU A 659 -14.58 13.47 32.14
CA GLU A 659 -15.33 14.68 31.76
C GLU A 659 -14.94 15.18 30.35
N ALA A 660 -13.67 15.07 29.97
CA ALA A 660 -13.20 15.50 28.68
C ALA A 660 -13.58 14.54 27.52
N ILE A 661 -13.86 13.28 27.82
CA ILE A 661 -14.10 12.22 26.81
C ILE A 661 -15.58 11.94 26.63
N LYS A 662 -16.34 11.82 27.73
CA LYS A 662 -17.74 11.42 27.72
C LYS A 662 -18.60 12.21 26.72
N PRO A 663 -18.55 13.55 26.69
CA PRO A 663 -19.38 14.33 25.78
C PRO A 663 -19.06 14.02 24.29
N LEU A 664 -17.82 13.70 23.96
CA LEU A 664 -17.40 13.40 22.59
C LEU A 664 -17.97 12.05 22.12
N VAL A 665 -17.86 11.03 22.96
CA VAL A 665 -18.39 9.69 22.65
C VAL A 665 -19.93 9.72 22.62
N ASP A 666 -20.57 10.38 23.56
CA ASP A 666 -22.02 10.51 23.62
C ASP A 666 -22.60 11.26 22.41
N PHE A 667 -21.84 12.16 21.81
CA PHE A 667 -22.28 12.91 20.63
C PHE A 667 -22.54 12.00 19.41
N ILE A 668 -21.89 10.84 19.32
CA ILE A 668 -22.11 9.84 18.26
C ILE A 668 -23.60 9.45 18.17
N VAL A 669 -24.28 9.37 19.30
CA VAL A 669 -25.70 9.02 19.41
C VAL A 669 -26.58 10.20 19.76
N SER A 670 -26.10 11.43 19.56
CA SER A 670 -26.90 12.65 19.72
C SER A 670 -27.99 12.76 18.65
N ASP A 671 -29.02 13.55 18.93
CA ASP A 671 -30.10 13.78 17.98
C ASP A 671 -29.57 14.31 16.61
N ALA A 672 -28.57 15.18 16.65
CA ALA A 672 -27.99 15.76 15.43
C ALA A 672 -27.36 14.69 14.53
N VAL A 673 -26.58 13.77 15.09
CA VAL A 673 -25.92 12.71 14.34
C VAL A 673 -26.92 11.62 13.93
N LEU A 674 -27.83 11.24 14.82
CA LEU A 674 -28.89 10.27 14.52
C LEU A 674 -29.81 10.74 13.37
N ALA A 675 -30.06 12.05 13.27
CA ALA A 675 -30.83 12.61 12.16
C ALA A 675 -30.15 12.48 10.80
N ALA A 676 -28.82 12.41 10.77
CA ALA A 676 -28.02 12.24 9.55
C ALA A 676 -27.70 10.78 9.24
N GLY A 677 -27.97 9.85 10.17
CA GLY A 677 -27.46 8.49 10.06
C GLY A 677 -28.41 7.38 10.45
N ASN A 678 -27.83 6.18 10.45
CA ASN A 678 -28.49 4.94 10.84
C ASN A 678 -28.21 4.68 12.33
N LYS A 679 -29.27 4.64 13.13
CA LYS A 679 -29.19 4.47 14.58
C LYS A 679 -28.44 3.20 14.99
N GLU A 680 -28.72 2.06 14.36
CA GLU A 680 -28.10 0.79 14.71
C GLU A 680 -26.57 0.84 14.51
N ARG A 681 -26.11 1.43 13.41
CA ARG A 681 -24.67 1.56 13.12
C ARG A 681 -23.99 2.49 14.13
N LEU A 682 -24.59 3.62 14.42
CA LEU A 682 -24.04 4.61 15.36
C LEU A 682 -24.03 4.08 16.80
N GLU A 683 -25.09 3.41 17.24
CA GLU A 683 -25.12 2.76 18.56
C GLU A 683 -24.11 1.62 18.68
N ARG A 684 -23.88 0.87 17.62
CA ARG A 684 -22.89 -0.21 17.59
C ARG A 684 -21.48 0.34 17.80
N LEU A 685 -21.11 1.41 17.07
CA LEU A 685 -19.82 2.07 17.26
C LEU A 685 -19.68 2.69 18.66
N TYR A 686 -20.73 3.36 19.12
CA TYR A 686 -20.79 3.93 20.47
C TYR A 686 -20.54 2.86 21.55
N ASN A 687 -21.23 1.73 21.46
CA ASN A 687 -21.08 0.64 22.41
C ASN A 687 -19.69 -0.03 22.32
N GLU A 688 -19.13 -0.15 21.12
CA GLU A 688 -17.77 -0.67 20.92
C GLU A 688 -16.73 0.19 21.65
N LEU A 689 -16.82 1.51 21.52
CA LEU A 689 -15.90 2.44 22.19
C LEU A 689 -16.02 2.40 23.72
N ILE A 690 -17.22 2.26 24.26
CA ILE A 690 -17.45 2.23 25.70
C ILE A 690 -17.04 0.91 26.34
N ASN A 691 -17.33 -0.22 25.67
CA ASN A 691 -17.25 -1.54 26.28
C ASN A 691 -15.98 -2.31 25.92
N LYS A 692 -15.36 -2.01 24.79
CA LYS A 692 -14.20 -2.75 24.29
C LYS A 692 -13.04 -1.83 23.97
N ASP A 693 -13.20 -0.99 22.96
CA ASP A 693 -12.14 -0.11 22.45
C ASP A 693 -10.79 -0.83 22.38
N TRP A 694 -10.78 -1.96 21.66
CA TRP A 694 -9.65 -2.88 21.62
C TRP A 694 -8.32 -2.21 21.25
N PHE A 695 -8.37 -1.14 20.46
CA PHE A 695 -7.19 -0.39 20.05
C PHE A 695 -6.98 0.90 20.85
N MET A 696 -7.49 0.94 22.08
CA MET A 696 -7.16 1.95 23.09
C MET A 696 -7.32 3.41 22.61
N THR A 697 -8.34 3.68 21.81
CA THR A 697 -8.61 5.01 21.27
C THR A 697 -8.78 6.04 22.38
N LEU A 698 -9.55 5.70 23.42
CA LEU A 698 -9.84 6.62 24.52
C LEU A 698 -8.62 6.84 25.42
N LEU A 699 -7.67 5.91 25.48
CA LEU A 699 -6.42 6.07 26.23
C LEU A 699 -5.63 7.28 25.74
N ASP A 700 -5.47 7.41 24.43
CA ASP A 700 -4.63 8.43 23.80
C ASP A 700 -5.39 9.69 23.37
N LEU A 701 -6.73 9.70 23.46
CA LEU A 701 -7.58 10.75 22.89
C LEU A 701 -7.26 12.15 23.42
N GLU A 702 -7.14 12.29 24.73
CA GLU A 702 -6.87 13.60 25.33
C GLU A 702 -5.51 14.16 24.91
N ASP A 703 -4.49 13.33 24.87
CA ASP A 703 -3.16 13.72 24.43
C ASP A 703 -3.14 14.04 22.93
N TYR A 704 -3.85 13.26 22.12
CA TYR A 704 -4.04 13.54 20.69
C TYR A 704 -4.67 14.92 20.46
N ILE A 705 -5.75 15.23 21.15
CA ILE A 705 -6.42 16.52 21.03
C ILE A 705 -5.46 17.66 21.42
N LYS A 706 -4.77 17.52 22.55
CA LYS A 706 -3.81 18.51 23.04
C LYS A 706 -2.70 18.80 22.03
N VAL A 707 -2.07 17.77 21.50
CA VAL A 707 -0.96 17.91 20.55
C VAL A 707 -1.45 18.47 19.21
N LYS A 708 -2.61 18.04 18.75
CA LYS A 708 -3.20 18.55 17.50
C LYS A 708 -3.59 20.03 17.62
N GLU A 709 -4.16 20.45 18.73
CA GLU A 709 -4.45 21.86 18.97
C GLU A 709 -3.16 22.72 18.99
N GLN A 710 -2.09 22.21 19.60
CA GLN A 710 -0.79 22.89 19.58
C GLN A 710 -0.26 22.99 18.13
N MET A 711 -0.38 21.92 17.35
CA MET A 711 0.03 21.90 15.96
C MET A 711 -0.72 22.93 15.10
N LEU A 712 -2.03 23.07 15.32
CA LEU A 712 -2.85 24.08 14.65
C LEU A 712 -2.44 25.50 15.04
N ALA A 713 -2.09 25.72 16.31
CA ALA A 713 -1.57 27.02 16.77
C ALA A 713 -0.21 27.32 16.15
N ASP A 714 0.70 26.36 16.10
CA ASP A 714 2.04 26.52 15.52
C ASP A 714 1.98 26.79 14.01
N TYR A 715 0.93 26.33 13.31
CA TYR A 715 0.73 26.63 11.90
C TYR A 715 0.68 28.13 11.60
N GLU A 716 0.21 28.96 12.51
CA GLU A 716 0.09 30.41 12.33
C GLU A 716 1.46 31.12 12.32
N ASP A 717 2.47 30.57 12.97
CA ASP A 717 3.86 31.02 12.80
C ASP A 717 4.44 30.40 11.53
N ARG A 718 4.18 31.08 10.40
CA ARG A 718 4.53 30.56 9.07
C ARG A 718 6.03 30.40 8.88
N ASP A 719 6.84 31.25 9.48
CA ASP A 719 8.28 31.16 9.38
C ASP A 719 8.81 29.91 10.08
N ALA A 720 8.44 29.69 11.33
CA ALA A 720 8.81 28.51 12.10
C ALA A 720 8.22 27.22 11.51
N TRP A 721 6.99 27.27 10.98
CA TRP A 721 6.38 26.11 10.32
C TRP A 721 7.16 25.69 9.07
N LEU A 722 7.57 26.65 8.24
CA LEU A 722 8.30 26.38 7.01
C LEU A 722 9.74 25.92 7.28
N ASP A 723 10.36 26.28 8.40
CA ASP A 723 11.62 25.67 8.85
C ASP A 723 11.44 24.16 9.07
N LYS A 724 10.39 23.76 9.76
CA LYS A 724 10.05 22.35 9.96
C LYS A 724 9.80 21.62 8.64
N VAL A 725 9.11 22.27 7.69
CA VAL A 725 8.84 21.73 6.35
C VAL A 725 10.15 21.45 5.62
N ILE A 726 11.09 22.39 5.64
CA ILE A 726 12.40 22.25 5.00
C ILE A 726 13.16 21.06 5.59
N VAL A 727 13.20 20.92 6.91
CA VAL A 727 13.88 19.81 7.58
C VAL A 727 13.24 18.47 7.18
N ASN A 728 11.92 18.37 7.14
CA ASN A 728 11.24 17.16 6.75
C ASN A 728 11.56 16.73 5.31
N ILE A 729 11.46 17.66 4.35
CA ILE A 729 11.83 17.37 2.95
C ILE A 729 13.31 16.95 2.85
N ALA A 730 14.19 17.69 3.50
CA ALA A 730 15.64 17.44 3.46
C ALA A 730 16.01 16.04 3.97
N LYS A 731 15.33 15.56 5.00
CA LYS A 731 15.58 14.26 5.63
C LYS A 731 14.83 13.09 5.00
N ALA A 732 13.96 13.35 4.04
CA ALA A 732 13.14 12.32 3.41
C ALA A 732 13.91 11.39 2.47
N GLY A 733 15.13 11.73 2.09
CA GLY A 733 15.97 10.92 1.18
C GLY A 733 16.18 9.48 1.66
N PHE A 734 16.29 9.28 2.97
CA PHE A 734 16.40 7.95 3.58
C PHE A 734 15.26 7.01 3.16
N PHE A 735 14.06 7.54 2.91
CA PHE A 735 12.89 6.74 2.55
C PHE A 735 12.75 6.47 1.05
N SER A 736 13.81 6.68 0.26
CA SER A 736 13.83 6.21 -1.13
C SER A 736 13.80 4.68 -1.19
N SER A 737 12.90 4.12 -2.01
CA SER A 737 12.86 2.68 -2.26
C SER A 737 14.11 2.16 -2.97
N ASP A 738 14.87 3.04 -3.63
CA ASP A 738 16.17 2.67 -4.21
C ASP A 738 17.15 2.26 -3.10
N ARG A 739 17.19 3.00 -1.99
CA ARG A 739 17.98 2.61 -0.80
C ARG A 739 17.50 1.26 -0.25
N THR A 740 16.19 1.07 -0.10
CA THR A 740 15.61 -0.18 0.42
C THR A 740 16.03 -1.37 -0.44
N ILE A 741 15.85 -1.26 -1.76
CA ILE A 741 16.18 -2.36 -2.68
C ILE A 741 17.68 -2.62 -2.75
N ALA A 742 18.52 -1.59 -2.68
CA ALA A 742 19.97 -1.78 -2.59
C ALA A 742 20.34 -2.62 -1.35
N GLN A 743 19.69 -2.36 -0.20
CA GLN A 743 19.90 -3.15 1.03
C GLN A 743 19.39 -4.59 0.91
N TYR A 744 18.21 -4.80 0.29
CA TYR A 744 17.75 -6.17 -0.01
C TYR A 744 18.76 -6.93 -0.87
N ASN A 745 19.31 -6.28 -1.90
CA ASN A 745 20.27 -6.91 -2.77
C ASN A 745 21.58 -7.23 -2.05
N GLU A 746 22.10 -6.28 -1.27
CA GLU A 746 23.36 -6.45 -0.56
C GLU A 746 23.28 -7.56 0.50
N ASP A 747 22.20 -7.61 1.29
CA ASP A 747 22.08 -8.47 2.45
C ASP A 747 21.38 -9.81 2.16
N ILE A 748 20.52 -9.89 1.15
CA ILE A 748 19.61 -11.03 0.95
C ILE A 748 19.74 -11.63 -0.45
N TRP A 749 19.57 -10.84 -1.51
CA TRP A 749 19.47 -11.39 -2.86
C TRP A 749 20.81 -11.69 -3.52
N HIS A 750 21.80 -10.85 -3.33
CA HIS A 750 23.15 -10.96 -3.90
C HIS A 750 23.09 -11.14 -5.43
N LEU A 751 22.29 -10.30 -6.10
CA LEU A 751 22.22 -10.24 -7.57
C LEU A 751 23.46 -9.53 -8.11
N ASN A 752 24.00 -10.04 -9.22
CA ASN A 752 25.21 -9.49 -9.86
C ASN A 752 24.84 -8.45 -10.91
#